data_2906ddc2c0a76eeaae50af7fe0e9ad98
#
_entry.id   2906ddc2c0a76eeaae50af7fe0e9ad98
#
_cell.length_a   1.000
_cell.length_b   1.000
_cell.length_c   1.000
_cell.angle_alpha   90.00
_cell.angle_beta   90.00
_cell.angle_gamma   90.00
#
_symmetry.space_group_name_H-M   'P 1'
#
loop_
_entity.id
_entity.type
_entity.pdbx_description
1 polymer ?
#
loop_
_entity_poly.entity_id
_entity_poly.type
_entity_poly.pdbx_seq_one_letter_code
_entity_poly.pdbx_strand_id
1 'polypeptide(L)'
;MKQRARQGLWALLLVAFAASPLAAQTLTRDLQKLVQTPAVSGYEQQLSSVLLKRLAKWKPQQDELGDVIVRIGSGAPTRLLVTPIDEPGYVVSGITPDGYLRVQRLPQAPPNPVFDELASAQPVTVFTAAGRVVPGVVAGPSIHLEGFTPRTHHVLSPNLIYIDIGAHSAAEVHAAGVDLLDPIALDRQLFELGPSKLAGMSVEDRFGAAALLATLRHLDPAKVQGTLIVAFVTQQWTGGHGLERVLDRFHPDSMIFVGPAQARRFPPAEAESPTKKPGDGVLLVSPNPQAPLTGLPAELQQLASSHGIPIATDFSIPPQPPGYLPEPPLPASFAHLAIATAWPATPAAMIDSGDLAHLTELLELYSDGSFTAPVLTPIPPPRLTLPNRPTTAPPVPTVLKDLTESYGVSGNEVRVRETVKRLLPSWAKTETNAAGDLILRWHAPAGVREPGLVFDAHMDEIGFEVKSISPDGTLNVFWRGGGYLEYYLGHPTLVLTSRGVVPGVMELPAGWERRGLNVPFRRGETFRVDVGASSAAQARAMGVAVGDMMTIPKTYRSLLGHVATCRSMDDRVGDTALIEAAWALGPDFHRNVTFVFTTEEEIGLDGAAAFAADEAKEHREPRYVFAIDTFVTSDSPLESKRFADALLGHGFVVRAVDNSNIVPLPLAWRMIRLARANKIPVQYGVTGGGNDGAAYLRYGAIDVALGWPMRYSHSPAEVVDTRDVEGLARITVVAAHDWR
;
A
#
# COMPACT_ATOMS: atom_id res chain seq x y z
N MET A 1 -57.92 -50.59 -7.84
CA MET A 1 -58.31 -49.26 -8.36
C MET A 1 -57.95 -48.23 -7.30
N LYS A 2 -57.35 -47.10 -7.67
CA LYS A 2 -56.83 -46.00 -6.85
C LYS A 2 -55.36 -46.14 -6.40
N GLN A 3 -54.47 -46.06 -7.38
CA GLN A 3 -53.04 -45.64 -7.13
C GLN A 3 -52.36 -45.25 -8.48
N ARG A 4 -52.79 -44.21 -9.12
CA ARG A 4 -52.14 -43.57 -10.28
C ARG A 4 -52.73 -42.16 -10.46
N ALA A 5 -52.31 -41.20 -9.62
CA ALA A 5 -52.53 -39.79 -9.90
C ALA A 5 -51.79 -38.92 -8.84
N ARG A 6 -50.47 -38.98 -8.81
CA ARG A 6 -49.62 -38.01 -8.09
C ARG A 6 -48.14 -38.11 -8.54
N GLN A 7 -47.90 -38.15 -9.82
CA GLN A 7 -46.59 -37.99 -10.42
C GLN A 7 -46.73 -37.18 -11.69
N GLY A 8 -46.90 -35.89 -11.58
CA GLY A 8 -47.10 -35.02 -12.73
C GLY A 8 -47.17 -33.55 -12.42
N LEU A 9 -46.36 -33.06 -11.44
CA LEU A 9 -46.31 -31.62 -11.19
C LEU A 9 -44.97 -31.13 -10.57
N TRP A 10 -43.85 -31.80 -10.86
CA TRP A 10 -42.52 -31.36 -10.43
C TRP A 10 -41.47 -31.33 -11.56
N ALA A 11 -41.91 -31.28 -12.81
CA ALA A 11 -41.01 -31.30 -13.96
C ALA A 11 -41.08 -30.02 -14.81
N LEU A 12 -41.48 -28.87 -14.23
CA LEU A 12 -41.59 -27.61 -14.98
C LEU A 12 -41.01 -26.38 -14.24
N LEU A 13 -39.99 -26.58 -13.42
CA LEU A 13 -39.31 -25.48 -12.72
C LEU A 13 -37.77 -25.61 -12.70
N LEU A 14 -37.18 -26.26 -13.70
CA LEU A 14 -35.73 -26.47 -13.80
C LEU A 14 -35.17 -26.18 -15.22
N VAL A 15 -35.77 -25.28 -15.95
CA VAL A 15 -35.18 -24.76 -17.21
C VAL A 15 -35.34 -23.28 -17.25
N ALA A 16 -34.60 -22.58 -16.44
CA ALA A 16 -34.34 -21.14 -16.61
C ALA A 16 -33.18 -20.72 -15.71
N PHE A 17 -31.99 -21.27 -15.91
CA PHE A 17 -30.73 -20.61 -15.46
C PHE A 17 -29.55 -21.29 -16.15
N ALA A 18 -29.55 -21.25 -17.46
CA ALA A 18 -28.34 -21.38 -18.26
C ALA A 18 -28.17 -20.11 -19.10
N ALA A 19 -28.14 -18.98 -18.41
CA ALA A 19 -27.56 -17.77 -18.97
C ALA A 19 -26.06 -17.91 -18.78
N SER A 20 -25.33 -18.02 -19.89
CA SER A 20 -23.88 -17.96 -19.94
C SER A 20 -23.38 -16.80 -19.08
N PRO A 21 -22.32 -16.97 -18.28
CA PRO A 21 -21.74 -15.87 -17.54
C PRO A 21 -20.86 -15.04 -18.49
N LEU A 22 -21.47 -14.17 -19.32
CA LEU A 22 -20.79 -12.88 -19.55
C LEU A 22 -20.78 -12.22 -18.18
N ALA A 23 -19.63 -12.24 -17.50
CA ALA A 23 -19.48 -11.68 -16.17
C ALA A 23 -20.07 -10.25 -16.18
N ALA A 24 -21.20 -10.04 -15.50
CA ALA A 24 -21.83 -8.74 -15.40
C ALA A 24 -20.76 -7.77 -14.90
N GLN A 25 -20.35 -6.83 -15.74
CA GLN A 25 -19.46 -5.74 -15.34
C GLN A 25 -20.23 -4.92 -14.33
N THR A 26 -19.75 -4.88 -13.10
CA THR A 26 -20.39 -4.12 -12.02
C THR A 26 -19.74 -2.76 -11.90
N LEU A 27 -20.47 -1.79 -11.36
CA LEU A 27 -19.99 -0.44 -11.12
C LEU A 27 -18.72 -0.44 -10.25
N THR A 28 -18.70 -1.22 -9.19
CA THR A 28 -17.52 -1.38 -8.29
C THR A 28 -16.31 -1.96 -9.02
N ARG A 29 -16.52 -2.96 -9.88
CA ARG A 29 -15.43 -3.56 -10.67
C ARG A 29 -14.88 -2.59 -11.70
N ASP A 30 -15.74 -1.78 -12.29
CA ASP A 30 -15.31 -0.72 -13.21
C ASP A 30 -14.45 0.29 -12.48
N LEU A 31 -14.92 0.79 -11.34
CA LEU A 31 -14.14 1.70 -10.49
C LEU A 31 -12.80 1.09 -10.07
N GLN A 32 -12.79 -0.17 -9.61
CA GLN A 32 -11.55 -0.87 -9.24
C GLN A 32 -10.54 -0.90 -10.39
N LYS A 33 -10.99 -1.22 -11.61
CA LYS A 33 -10.12 -1.24 -12.79
C LYS A 33 -9.60 0.15 -13.16
N LEU A 34 -10.44 1.19 -13.03
CA LEU A 34 -10.03 2.57 -13.28
C LEU A 34 -9.01 3.05 -12.23
N VAL A 35 -9.25 2.79 -10.95
CA VAL A 35 -8.30 3.09 -9.86
C VAL A 35 -6.96 2.40 -10.08
N GLN A 36 -6.95 1.13 -10.47
CA GLN A 36 -5.73 0.36 -10.72
C GLN A 36 -4.97 0.80 -11.97
N THR A 37 -5.57 1.64 -12.83
CA THR A 37 -4.92 2.14 -14.05
C THR A 37 -4.39 3.55 -13.79
N PRO A 38 -3.07 3.76 -13.76
CA PRO A 38 -2.47 5.06 -13.53
C PRO A 38 -2.77 6.02 -14.68
N ALA A 39 -2.94 7.30 -14.33
CA ALA A 39 -3.16 8.37 -15.29
C ALA A 39 -2.66 9.71 -14.70
N VAL A 40 -1.36 9.80 -14.47
CA VAL A 40 -0.73 11.04 -14.03
C VAL A 40 -1.01 12.13 -15.06
N SER A 41 -1.36 13.34 -14.61
CA SER A 41 -1.73 14.46 -15.45
C SER A 41 -0.74 14.72 -16.58
N GLY A 42 -1.20 14.67 -17.84
CA GLY A 42 -0.37 14.71 -19.05
C GLY A 42 0.13 13.34 -19.55
N TYR A 43 -0.12 12.25 -18.79
CA TYR A 43 0.32 10.88 -19.09
C TYR A 43 -0.82 9.85 -18.98
N GLU A 44 -2.02 10.22 -19.41
CA GLU A 44 -3.25 9.44 -19.26
C GLU A 44 -3.44 8.34 -20.33
N GLN A 45 -2.47 8.11 -21.22
CA GLN A 45 -2.60 7.26 -22.40
C GLN A 45 -3.03 5.82 -22.07
N GLN A 46 -2.59 5.28 -20.92
CA GLN A 46 -2.99 3.94 -20.48
C GLN A 46 -4.50 3.89 -20.16
N LEU A 47 -5.00 4.88 -19.42
CA LEU A 47 -6.40 4.96 -19.05
C LEU A 47 -7.28 5.28 -20.26
N SER A 48 -6.87 6.21 -21.13
CA SER A 48 -7.55 6.49 -22.39
C SER A 48 -7.67 5.22 -23.25
N SER A 49 -6.63 4.40 -23.32
CA SER A 49 -6.66 3.11 -24.04
C SER A 49 -7.66 2.11 -23.42
N VAL A 50 -7.80 2.08 -22.11
CA VAL A 50 -8.82 1.27 -21.41
C VAL A 50 -10.22 1.77 -21.75
N LEU A 51 -10.44 3.08 -21.74
CA LEU A 51 -11.73 3.70 -22.08
C LEU A 51 -12.13 3.45 -23.52
N LEU A 52 -11.22 3.64 -24.48
CA LEU A 52 -11.45 3.36 -25.90
C LEU A 52 -11.92 1.91 -26.12
N LYS A 53 -11.28 0.94 -25.48
CA LYS A 53 -11.68 -0.48 -25.59
C LYS A 53 -13.06 -0.74 -25.00
N ARG A 54 -13.36 -0.14 -23.83
CA ARG A 54 -14.66 -0.31 -23.17
C ARG A 54 -15.82 0.35 -23.93
N LEU A 55 -15.53 1.45 -24.60
CA LEU A 55 -16.48 2.26 -25.34
C LEU A 55 -16.58 1.90 -26.83
N ALA A 56 -15.91 0.82 -27.28
CA ALA A 56 -15.80 0.47 -28.70
C ALA A 56 -17.15 0.39 -29.44
N LYS A 57 -18.24 -0.06 -28.77
CA LYS A 57 -19.58 -0.09 -29.36
C LYS A 57 -20.09 1.29 -29.78
N TRP A 58 -19.64 2.35 -29.14
CA TRP A 58 -20.01 3.74 -29.39
C TRP A 58 -19.10 4.45 -30.40
N LYS A 59 -18.04 3.76 -30.91
CA LYS A 59 -17.04 4.32 -31.84
C LYS A 59 -16.45 5.61 -31.31
N PRO A 60 -15.85 5.60 -30.13
CA PRO A 60 -15.30 6.79 -29.49
C PRO A 60 -14.23 7.44 -30.37
N GLN A 61 -14.13 8.77 -30.30
CA GLN A 61 -13.02 9.53 -30.85
C GLN A 61 -12.00 9.81 -29.77
N GLN A 62 -10.74 9.85 -30.15
CA GLN A 62 -9.66 10.35 -29.28
C GLN A 62 -9.03 11.55 -29.96
N ASP A 63 -8.76 12.59 -29.21
CA ASP A 63 -8.03 13.75 -29.71
C ASP A 63 -6.53 13.65 -29.38
N GLU A 64 -5.77 14.69 -29.76
CA GLU A 64 -4.30 14.71 -29.61
C GLU A 64 -3.83 14.88 -28.14
N LEU A 65 -4.67 15.38 -27.22
CA LEU A 65 -4.38 15.37 -25.79
C LEU A 65 -4.67 14.03 -25.14
N GLY A 66 -5.47 13.19 -25.78
CA GLY A 66 -5.87 11.89 -25.26
C GLY A 66 -7.28 11.84 -24.72
N ASP A 67 -8.07 12.91 -24.86
CA ASP A 67 -9.48 12.94 -24.48
C ASP A 67 -10.28 11.90 -25.23
N VAL A 68 -11.15 11.18 -24.54
CA VAL A 68 -11.99 10.13 -25.15
C VAL A 68 -13.44 10.62 -25.21
N ILE A 69 -13.97 10.73 -26.43
CA ILE A 69 -15.25 11.41 -26.69
C ILE A 69 -16.20 10.46 -27.42
N VAL A 70 -17.41 10.31 -26.87
CA VAL A 70 -18.56 9.61 -27.50
C VAL A 70 -19.62 10.62 -27.89
N ARG A 71 -20.15 10.51 -29.12
CA ARG A 71 -21.26 11.32 -29.58
C ARG A 71 -22.45 10.42 -29.94
N ILE A 72 -23.64 10.75 -29.42
CA ILE A 72 -24.86 9.95 -29.57
C ILE A 72 -25.99 10.89 -30.01
N GLY A 73 -26.79 10.46 -30.97
CA GLY A 73 -27.87 11.29 -31.55
C GLY A 73 -27.38 12.38 -32.47
N SER A 74 -28.26 13.30 -32.83
CA SER A 74 -27.96 14.44 -33.70
C SER A 74 -29.00 15.56 -33.54
N GLY A 75 -28.60 16.80 -33.87
CA GLY A 75 -29.44 18.00 -33.74
C GLY A 75 -29.36 18.63 -32.33
N ALA A 76 -30.17 19.67 -32.15
CA ALA A 76 -30.27 20.40 -30.90
C ALA A 76 -31.32 19.78 -29.95
N PRO A 77 -31.17 19.94 -28.62
CA PRO A 77 -30.04 20.57 -27.96
C PRO A 77 -28.78 19.68 -27.95
N THR A 78 -27.59 20.29 -27.86
CA THR A 78 -26.34 19.61 -27.63
C THR A 78 -26.02 19.59 -26.10
N ARG A 79 -26.04 18.42 -25.50
CA ARG A 79 -25.78 18.21 -24.06
C ARG A 79 -24.42 17.54 -23.88
N LEU A 80 -23.65 18.04 -22.93
CA LEU A 80 -22.32 17.48 -22.59
C LEU A 80 -22.34 16.88 -21.18
N LEU A 81 -21.97 15.61 -21.06
CA LEU A 81 -21.55 14.99 -19.83
C LEU A 81 -20.01 14.86 -19.86
N VAL A 82 -19.32 15.41 -18.89
CA VAL A 82 -17.86 15.41 -18.89
C VAL A 82 -17.30 15.06 -17.53
N THR A 83 -16.21 14.27 -17.53
CA THR A 83 -15.48 13.88 -16.32
C THR A 83 -13.99 13.92 -16.57
N PRO A 84 -13.17 14.42 -15.62
CA PRO A 84 -11.71 14.27 -15.67
C PRO A 84 -11.30 12.82 -15.46
N ILE A 85 -10.12 12.46 -15.99
CA ILE A 85 -9.53 11.12 -15.82
C ILE A 85 -8.11 11.13 -15.29
N ASP A 86 -7.49 12.30 -15.17
CA ASP A 86 -6.12 12.44 -14.66
C ASP A 86 -6.08 12.48 -13.13
N GLU A 87 -4.88 12.36 -12.59
CA GLU A 87 -4.57 12.35 -11.17
C GLU A 87 -3.25 13.02 -10.88
N PRO A 88 -3.02 13.50 -9.64
CA PRO A 88 -1.69 13.95 -9.22
C PRO A 88 -0.68 12.81 -9.20
N GLY A 89 0.58 13.13 -9.53
CA GLY A 89 1.69 12.16 -9.51
C GLY A 89 3.02 12.82 -9.75
N TYR A 90 3.98 12.05 -10.23
CA TYR A 90 5.33 12.54 -10.48
C TYR A 90 5.81 12.15 -11.88
N VAL A 91 6.86 12.85 -12.33
CA VAL A 91 7.61 12.52 -13.55
C VAL A 91 9.11 12.58 -13.24
N VAL A 92 9.89 11.72 -13.89
CA VAL A 92 11.35 11.71 -13.75
C VAL A 92 11.91 13.03 -14.28
N SER A 93 12.56 13.81 -13.41
CA SER A 93 13.19 15.09 -13.76
C SER A 93 14.73 15.05 -13.78
N GLY A 94 15.33 13.95 -13.31
CA GLY A 94 16.77 13.73 -13.32
C GLY A 94 17.14 12.35 -12.85
N ILE A 95 18.35 11.92 -13.20
CA ILE A 95 18.94 10.65 -12.78
C ILE A 95 20.27 10.97 -12.10
N THR A 96 20.48 10.45 -10.91
CA THR A 96 21.72 10.67 -10.15
C THR A 96 22.81 9.68 -10.58
N PRO A 97 24.10 10.00 -10.38
CA PRO A 97 25.19 9.09 -10.75
C PRO A 97 25.12 7.72 -10.06
N ASP A 98 24.54 7.66 -8.87
CA ASP A 98 24.35 6.47 -8.03
C ASP A 98 23.01 5.76 -8.27
N GLY A 99 22.26 6.16 -9.31
CA GLY A 99 21.11 5.40 -9.83
C GLY A 99 19.74 5.77 -9.23
N TYR A 100 19.63 6.81 -8.43
CA TYR A 100 18.33 7.31 -7.97
C TYR A 100 17.69 8.23 -9.00
N LEU A 101 16.33 8.24 -9.03
CA LEU A 101 15.58 9.18 -9.86
C LEU A 101 15.17 10.39 -9.02
N ARG A 102 15.37 11.58 -9.57
CA ARG A 102 14.76 12.83 -9.08
C ARG A 102 13.42 13.01 -9.77
N VAL A 103 12.52 13.71 -9.11
CA VAL A 103 11.15 13.85 -9.62
C VAL A 103 10.70 15.29 -9.70
N GLN A 104 9.76 15.55 -10.59
CA GLN A 104 8.90 16.73 -10.60
C GLN A 104 7.46 16.29 -10.34
N ARG A 105 6.77 16.96 -9.41
CA ARG A 105 5.35 16.71 -9.16
C ARG A 105 4.48 17.33 -10.26
N LEU A 106 3.40 16.65 -10.59
CA LEU A 106 2.32 17.09 -11.47
C LEU A 106 0.98 16.98 -10.74
N PRO A 107 0.24 18.09 -10.48
CA PRO A 107 0.61 19.50 -10.78
C PRO A 107 1.79 19.99 -9.93
N GLN A 108 2.42 21.08 -10.34
CA GLN A 108 3.57 21.62 -9.59
C GLN A 108 3.18 22.08 -8.18
N ALA A 109 2.01 22.72 -8.03
CA ALA A 109 1.43 23.00 -6.73
C ALA A 109 0.93 21.70 -6.07
N PRO A 110 1.16 21.47 -4.77
CA PRO A 110 0.65 20.25 -4.14
C PRO A 110 -0.88 20.26 -4.09
N PRO A 111 -1.54 19.12 -4.38
CA PRO A 111 -3.01 19.03 -4.30
C PRO A 111 -3.51 19.18 -2.86
N ASN A 112 -2.68 18.83 -1.88
CA ASN A 112 -2.90 19.06 -0.46
C ASN A 112 -1.55 19.23 0.27
N PRO A 113 -1.51 19.72 1.53
CA PRO A 113 -0.27 19.98 2.25
C PRO A 113 0.59 18.76 2.55
N VAL A 114 0.02 17.56 2.55
CA VAL A 114 0.69 16.32 2.97
C VAL A 114 0.97 15.37 1.80
N PHE A 115 0.67 15.75 0.56
CA PHE A 115 0.75 14.88 -0.62
C PHE A 115 2.12 14.24 -0.78
N ASP A 116 3.19 15.04 -0.71
CA ASP A 116 4.56 14.55 -0.86
C ASP A 116 5.02 13.76 0.38
N GLU A 117 4.57 14.18 1.55
CA GLU A 117 4.92 13.56 2.85
C GLU A 117 4.35 12.13 2.93
N LEU A 118 3.09 11.94 2.50
CA LEU A 118 2.44 10.63 2.47
C LEU A 118 3.03 9.69 1.41
N ALA A 119 3.79 10.20 0.44
CA ALA A 119 4.50 9.38 -0.54
C ALA A 119 5.80 8.77 0.00
N SER A 120 6.34 9.27 1.12
CA SER A 120 7.63 8.84 1.67
C SER A 120 7.63 7.35 2.02
N ALA A 121 8.68 6.64 1.62
CA ALA A 121 8.87 5.21 1.81
C ALA A 121 7.73 4.33 1.26
N GLN A 122 6.97 4.85 0.30
CA GLN A 122 5.90 4.08 -0.34
C GLN A 122 6.37 3.41 -1.64
N PRO A 123 5.83 2.23 -1.96
CA PRO A 123 6.05 1.60 -3.25
C PRO A 123 5.51 2.46 -4.39
N VAL A 124 6.26 2.55 -5.48
CA VAL A 124 5.89 3.26 -6.70
C VAL A 124 6.12 2.41 -7.93
N THR A 125 5.60 2.88 -9.04
CA THR A 125 5.85 2.29 -10.34
C THR A 125 6.21 3.37 -11.35
N VAL A 126 7.32 3.17 -12.07
CA VAL A 126 7.78 4.01 -13.19
C VAL A 126 7.26 3.37 -14.49
N PHE A 127 6.63 4.16 -15.34
CA PHE A 127 6.10 3.72 -16.63
C PHE A 127 6.96 4.29 -17.77
N THR A 128 7.76 3.45 -18.38
CA THR A 128 8.70 3.89 -19.41
C THR A 128 8.02 4.17 -20.74
N ALA A 129 8.61 5.05 -21.55
CA ALA A 129 8.14 5.36 -22.91
C ALA A 129 8.06 4.11 -23.79
N ALA A 130 8.86 3.08 -23.53
CA ALA A 130 8.81 1.79 -24.23
C ALA A 130 7.70 0.84 -23.72
N GLY A 131 6.84 1.30 -22.80
CA GLY A 131 5.75 0.51 -22.21
C GLY A 131 6.21 -0.52 -21.15
N ARG A 132 7.43 -0.41 -20.64
CA ARG A 132 7.88 -1.22 -19.51
C ARG A 132 7.35 -0.65 -18.22
N VAL A 133 7.16 -1.53 -17.24
CA VAL A 133 6.76 -1.21 -15.88
C VAL A 133 7.93 -1.52 -14.96
N VAL A 134 8.50 -0.50 -14.31
CA VAL A 134 9.67 -0.64 -13.43
C VAL A 134 9.24 -0.32 -12.00
N PRO A 135 9.26 -1.30 -11.10
CA PRO A 135 8.97 -1.07 -9.68
C PRO A 135 10.03 -0.19 -9.02
N GLY A 136 9.61 0.59 -8.04
CA GLY A 136 10.50 1.42 -7.24
C GLY A 136 9.92 1.72 -5.87
N VAL A 137 10.69 2.46 -5.09
CA VAL A 137 10.34 2.92 -3.75
C VAL A 137 10.69 4.40 -3.65
N VAL A 138 9.83 5.19 -3.04
CA VAL A 138 10.22 6.54 -2.62
C VAL A 138 11.21 6.41 -1.46
N ALA A 139 12.41 6.92 -1.59
CA ALA A 139 13.40 6.89 -0.52
C ALA A 139 12.84 7.56 0.74
N GLY A 140 13.03 6.91 1.87
CA GLY A 140 12.63 7.43 3.19
C GLY A 140 13.82 7.43 4.16
N PRO A 141 13.79 8.26 5.19
CA PRO A 141 14.78 8.17 6.26
C PRO A 141 14.57 6.91 7.11
N SER A 142 15.66 6.41 7.71
CA SER A 142 15.64 5.30 8.66
C SER A 142 15.63 5.82 10.09
N ILE A 143 14.68 5.38 10.90
CA ILE A 143 14.55 5.86 12.29
C ILE A 143 15.81 5.60 13.13
N HIS A 144 16.50 4.50 12.90
CA HIS A 144 17.69 4.09 13.66
C HIS A 144 18.96 4.92 13.34
N LEU A 145 18.96 5.67 12.24
CA LEU A 145 20.08 6.57 11.87
C LEU A 145 19.89 7.98 12.37
N GLU A 146 18.72 8.32 12.89
CA GLU A 146 18.52 9.60 13.59
C GLU A 146 19.27 9.60 14.92
N GLY A 147 19.91 10.73 15.23
CA GLY A 147 20.43 10.97 16.57
C GLY A 147 19.27 11.12 17.56
N PHE A 148 19.60 11.13 18.89
CA PHE A 148 18.62 11.35 19.97
C PHE A 148 17.85 12.68 19.89
N THR A 149 18.14 13.54 18.93
CA THR A 149 17.40 14.77 18.67
C THR A 149 16.31 14.43 17.66
N PRO A 150 15.02 14.43 18.05
CA PRO A 150 13.93 14.19 17.11
C PRO A 150 14.07 15.22 15.97
N ARG A 151 14.09 14.75 14.72
CA ARG A 151 13.92 15.64 13.57
C ARG A 151 12.53 16.25 13.70
N THR A 152 12.48 17.56 13.83
CA THR A 152 11.23 18.29 13.74
C THR A 152 10.80 18.29 12.29
N HIS A 153 9.84 17.40 11.96
CA HIS A 153 9.03 17.37 10.76
C HIS A 153 9.76 17.35 9.40
N HIS A 154 9.64 16.24 8.71
CA HIS A 154 10.05 16.08 7.32
C HIS A 154 8.92 16.55 6.40
N VAL A 155 8.76 17.85 6.20
CA VAL A 155 8.05 18.31 5.01
C VAL A 155 8.91 17.94 3.80
N LEU A 156 8.63 16.80 3.17
CA LEU A 156 9.28 16.43 1.93
C LEU A 156 8.88 17.44 0.85
N SER A 157 9.83 18.21 0.38
CA SER A 157 9.64 18.94 -0.87
C SER A 157 10.01 18.01 -2.04
N PRO A 158 9.52 18.24 -3.27
CA PRO A 158 9.92 17.45 -4.43
C PRO A 158 11.45 17.35 -4.61
N ASN A 159 12.20 18.33 -4.11
CA ASN A 159 13.67 18.32 -4.14
C ASN A 159 14.32 17.26 -3.24
N LEU A 160 13.58 16.70 -2.30
CA LEU A 160 14.02 15.65 -1.38
C LEU A 160 13.39 14.29 -1.71
N ILE A 161 12.58 14.21 -2.76
CA ILE A 161 12.02 12.94 -3.22
C ILE A 161 13.00 12.30 -4.19
N TYR A 162 13.45 11.11 -3.85
CA TYR A 162 14.25 10.23 -4.69
C TYR A 162 13.51 8.91 -4.86
N ILE A 163 13.54 8.35 -6.08
CA ILE A 163 13.01 7.02 -6.33
C ILE A 163 14.17 6.04 -6.46
N ASP A 164 14.13 5.03 -5.63
CA ASP A 164 15.03 3.87 -5.65
C ASP A 164 14.37 2.76 -6.48
N ILE A 165 14.97 2.41 -7.61
CA ILE A 165 14.55 1.30 -8.47
C ILE A 165 15.49 0.09 -8.36
N GLY A 166 16.41 0.10 -7.39
CA GLY A 166 17.44 -0.91 -7.20
C GLY A 166 18.64 -0.77 -8.13
N ALA A 167 18.81 0.37 -8.79
CA ALA A 167 19.98 0.66 -9.60
C ALA A 167 21.14 1.19 -8.74
N HIS A 168 22.38 0.90 -9.14
CA HIS A 168 23.61 1.39 -8.50
C HIS A 168 24.35 2.42 -9.37
N SER A 169 23.79 2.76 -10.51
CA SER A 169 24.35 3.74 -11.43
C SER A 169 23.32 4.27 -12.42
N ALA A 170 23.55 5.48 -12.96
CA ALA A 170 22.76 6.03 -14.05
C ALA A 170 22.71 5.09 -15.28
N ALA A 171 23.81 4.38 -15.55
CA ALA A 171 23.87 3.42 -16.66
C ALA A 171 22.88 2.26 -16.49
N GLU A 172 22.71 1.75 -15.27
CA GLU A 172 21.72 0.69 -14.98
C GLU A 172 20.29 1.22 -15.10
N VAL A 173 20.03 2.47 -14.70
CA VAL A 173 18.73 3.13 -14.89
C VAL A 173 18.36 3.17 -16.37
N HIS A 174 19.27 3.65 -17.24
CA HIS A 174 19.04 3.69 -18.68
C HIS A 174 18.91 2.29 -19.28
N ALA A 175 19.67 1.30 -18.80
CA ALA A 175 19.55 -0.11 -19.24
C ALA A 175 18.19 -0.71 -18.90
N ALA A 176 17.57 -0.30 -17.80
CA ALA A 176 16.20 -0.66 -17.45
C ALA A 176 15.15 -0.01 -18.38
N GLY A 177 15.56 0.98 -19.17
CA GLY A 177 14.71 1.73 -20.08
C GLY A 177 14.02 2.93 -19.42
N VAL A 178 14.46 3.31 -18.24
CA VAL A 178 13.95 4.50 -17.52
C VAL A 178 14.74 5.72 -18.01
N ASP A 179 14.03 6.78 -18.33
CA ASP A 179 14.63 8.03 -18.77
C ASP A 179 13.85 9.25 -18.23
N LEU A 180 14.32 10.44 -18.54
CA LEU A 180 13.64 11.69 -18.22
C LEU A 180 12.22 11.68 -18.79
N LEU A 181 11.29 12.28 -18.07
CA LEU A 181 9.87 12.42 -18.39
C LEU A 181 9.04 11.13 -18.25
N ASP A 182 9.62 10.03 -17.83
CA ASP A 182 8.83 8.83 -17.51
C ASP A 182 7.91 9.11 -16.30
N PRO A 183 6.59 8.86 -16.40
CA PRO A 183 5.67 9.10 -15.29
C PRO A 183 5.82 8.07 -14.18
N ILE A 184 5.61 8.54 -12.96
CA ILE A 184 5.69 7.74 -11.74
C ILE A 184 4.38 7.87 -10.98
N ALA A 185 3.79 6.73 -10.67
CA ALA A 185 2.58 6.66 -9.84
C ALA A 185 2.84 5.84 -8.57
N LEU A 186 2.23 6.27 -7.47
CA LEU A 186 2.13 5.46 -6.25
C LEU A 186 1.36 4.18 -6.55
N ASP A 187 1.69 3.13 -5.82
CA ASP A 187 0.91 1.89 -5.85
C ASP A 187 -0.52 2.13 -5.39
N ARG A 188 -1.44 1.39 -6.02
CA ARG A 188 -2.85 1.61 -5.82
C ARG A 188 -3.65 0.33 -5.74
N GLN A 189 -4.49 0.28 -4.75
CA GLN A 189 -5.47 -0.77 -4.54
C GLN A 189 -6.76 -0.13 -4.06
N LEU A 190 -7.90 -0.67 -4.47
CA LEU A 190 -9.20 -0.28 -3.94
C LEU A 190 -9.61 -1.30 -2.88
N PHE A 191 -9.94 -0.80 -1.69
CA PHE A 191 -10.45 -1.58 -0.57
C PHE A 191 -11.90 -1.23 -0.29
N GLU A 192 -12.69 -2.21 0.10
CA GLU A 192 -14.01 -2.01 0.66
C GLU A 192 -13.93 -2.05 2.18
N LEU A 193 -14.41 -0.98 2.84
CA LEU A 193 -14.47 -0.82 4.27
C LEU A 193 -15.92 -0.85 4.73
N GLY A 194 -16.22 -1.68 5.69
CA GLY A 194 -17.58 -1.83 6.16
C GLY A 194 -18.55 -2.22 5.04
N PRO A 195 -19.81 -1.75 5.11
CA PRO A 195 -20.83 -2.16 4.15
C PRO A 195 -20.83 -1.38 2.83
N SER A 196 -20.23 -0.19 2.74
CA SER A 196 -20.40 0.69 1.58
C SER A 196 -19.24 1.64 1.29
N LYS A 197 -18.21 1.71 2.13
CA LYS A 197 -17.10 2.63 1.88
C LYS A 197 -16.08 2.00 0.93
N LEU A 198 -15.58 2.80 -0.01
CA LEU A 198 -14.52 2.41 -0.95
C LEU A 198 -13.35 3.37 -0.78
N ALA A 199 -12.18 2.83 -0.42
CA ALA A 199 -10.98 3.63 -0.17
C ALA A 199 -9.82 3.19 -1.07
N GLY A 200 -9.07 4.16 -1.58
CA GLY A 200 -7.89 3.94 -2.40
C GLY A 200 -7.39 5.22 -3.05
N MET A 201 -6.15 5.19 -3.52
CA MET A 201 -5.54 6.32 -4.23
C MET A 201 -6.38 6.73 -5.44
N SER A 202 -6.64 8.03 -5.59
CA SER A 202 -7.34 8.64 -6.72
C SER A 202 -8.77 8.12 -6.96
N VAL A 203 -9.43 7.55 -5.95
CA VAL A 203 -10.82 7.09 -6.10
C VAL A 203 -11.76 8.25 -6.46
N GLU A 204 -11.47 9.46 -5.96
CA GLU A 204 -12.18 10.70 -6.28
C GLU A 204 -12.00 11.17 -7.72
N ASP A 205 -10.87 10.83 -8.35
CA ASP A 205 -10.61 11.17 -9.75
C ASP A 205 -11.20 10.12 -10.73
N ARG A 206 -11.79 9.05 -10.21
CA ARG A 206 -12.25 7.90 -11.01
C ARG A 206 -13.75 7.63 -10.89
N PHE A 207 -14.43 8.12 -9.85
CA PHE A 207 -15.86 7.83 -9.69
C PHE A 207 -16.71 8.37 -10.84
N GLY A 208 -16.39 9.57 -11.35
CA GLY A 208 -17.08 10.15 -12.48
C GLY A 208 -16.96 9.30 -13.75
N ALA A 209 -15.74 8.81 -14.04
CA ALA A 209 -15.52 7.91 -15.17
C ALA A 209 -16.25 6.57 -14.99
N ALA A 210 -16.31 6.02 -13.78
CA ALA A 210 -17.09 4.81 -13.50
C ALA A 210 -18.58 5.02 -13.72
N ALA A 211 -19.13 6.15 -13.23
CA ALA A 211 -20.54 6.50 -13.41
C ALA A 211 -20.90 6.68 -14.91
N LEU A 212 -20.09 7.44 -15.67
CA LEU A 212 -20.34 7.65 -17.10
C LEU A 212 -20.19 6.37 -17.93
N LEU A 213 -19.25 5.49 -17.60
CA LEU A 213 -19.16 4.17 -18.24
C LEU A 213 -20.41 3.32 -17.98
N ALA A 214 -20.92 3.35 -16.75
CA ALA A 214 -22.16 2.63 -16.41
C ALA A 214 -23.36 3.22 -17.13
N THR A 215 -23.51 4.54 -17.13
CA THR A 215 -24.54 5.26 -17.89
C THR A 215 -24.52 4.85 -19.37
N LEU A 216 -23.38 4.89 -20.03
CA LEU A 216 -23.23 4.51 -21.44
C LEU A 216 -23.52 3.01 -21.70
N ARG A 217 -23.37 2.15 -20.68
CA ARG A 217 -23.67 0.71 -20.82
C ARG A 217 -25.15 0.46 -21.02
N HIS A 218 -25.98 1.18 -20.28
CA HIS A 218 -27.42 0.98 -20.23
C HIS A 218 -28.20 1.92 -21.18
N LEU A 219 -27.55 2.99 -21.67
CA LEU A 219 -28.16 4.01 -22.51
C LEU A 219 -28.82 3.41 -23.77
N ASP A 220 -30.09 3.78 -24.00
CA ASP A 220 -30.82 3.54 -25.24
C ASP A 220 -30.65 4.73 -26.18
N PRO A 221 -29.86 4.62 -27.26
CA PRO A 221 -29.61 5.73 -28.15
C PRO A 221 -30.88 6.24 -28.86
N ALA A 222 -31.95 5.42 -28.95
CA ALA A 222 -33.22 5.84 -29.57
C ALA A 222 -34.01 6.80 -28.68
N LYS A 223 -33.75 6.85 -27.41
CA LYS A 223 -34.38 7.75 -26.43
C LYS A 223 -33.63 9.08 -26.25
N VAL A 224 -32.40 9.17 -26.75
CA VAL A 224 -31.58 10.39 -26.63
C VAL A 224 -32.16 11.49 -27.49
N GLN A 225 -32.57 12.59 -26.88
CA GLN A 225 -33.06 13.77 -27.58
C GLN A 225 -31.90 14.71 -27.93
N GLY A 226 -31.87 15.17 -29.20
CA GLY A 226 -30.79 16.02 -29.70
C GLY A 226 -29.44 15.27 -29.78
N THR A 227 -28.37 15.94 -29.41
CA THR A 227 -27.01 15.39 -29.35
C THR A 227 -26.55 15.25 -27.90
N LEU A 228 -26.18 14.06 -27.51
CA LEU A 228 -25.48 13.79 -26.23
C LEU A 228 -24.00 13.53 -26.51
N ILE A 229 -23.13 14.33 -25.91
CA ILE A 229 -21.69 14.16 -25.92
C ILE A 229 -21.29 13.66 -24.52
N VAL A 230 -20.52 12.59 -24.47
CA VAL A 230 -19.90 12.10 -23.24
C VAL A 230 -18.40 12.15 -23.43
N ALA A 231 -17.71 12.94 -22.60
CA ALA A 231 -16.28 13.20 -22.70
C ALA A 231 -15.55 12.80 -21.42
N PHE A 232 -14.44 12.09 -21.59
CA PHE A 232 -13.46 11.74 -20.55
C PHE A 232 -12.22 12.57 -20.85
N VAL A 233 -11.99 13.61 -20.04
CA VAL A 233 -11.00 14.66 -20.34
C VAL A 233 -9.74 14.52 -19.51
N THR A 234 -8.63 14.88 -20.14
CA THR A 234 -7.27 14.83 -19.60
C THR A 234 -6.85 16.16 -18.98
N GLN A 235 -5.76 16.15 -18.21
CA GLN A 235 -5.06 17.35 -17.72
C GLN A 235 -5.92 18.31 -16.90
N GLN A 236 -6.89 17.80 -16.12
CA GLN A 236 -7.70 18.64 -15.23
C GLN A 236 -6.86 19.23 -14.08
N TRP A 237 -5.96 18.44 -13.50
CA TRP A 237 -5.05 18.89 -12.43
C TRP A 237 -4.01 19.90 -12.90
N THR A 238 -3.67 19.91 -14.19
CA THR A 238 -2.68 20.84 -14.77
C THR A 238 -3.32 21.96 -15.59
N GLY A 239 -4.59 22.28 -15.32
CA GLY A 239 -5.23 23.47 -15.84
C GLY A 239 -6.51 23.24 -16.65
N GLY A 240 -7.00 21.99 -16.80
CA GLY A 240 -8.28 21.70 -17.47
C GLY A 240 -8.23 21.78 -19.00
N HIS A 241 -7.08 21.55 -19.61
CA HIS A 241 -6.88 21.68 -21.06
C HIS A 241 -7.80 20.78 -21.90
N GLY A 242 -8.05 19.53 -21.45
CA GLY A 242 -8.98 18.63 -22.14
C GLY A 242 -10.40 19.17 -22.13
N LEU A 243 -10.88 19.69 -20.98
CA LEU A 243 -12.20 20.33 -20.89
C LEU A 243 -12.29 21.53 -21.80
N GLU A 244 -11.29 22.41 -21.83
CA GLU A 244 -11.22 23.58 -22.69
C GLU A 244 -11.39 23.20 -24.17
N ARG A 245 -10.67 22.18 -24.65
CA ARG A 245 -10.77 21.68 -26.04
C ARG A 245 -12.14 21.14 -26.38
N VAL A 246 -12.75 20.39 -25.44
CA VAL A 246 -14.11 19.86 -25.65
C VAL A 246 -15.14 20.98 -25.75
N LEU A 247 -15.06 22.02 -24.92
CA LEU A 247 -15.94 23.18 -24.95
C LEU A 247 -15.78 23.98 -26.25
N ASP A 248 -14.53 24.24 -26.65
CA ASP A 248 -14.25 24.98 -27.91
C ASP A 248 -14.71 24.21 -29.16
N ARG A 249 -14.56 22.88 -29.14
CA ARG A 249 -14.97 22.05 -30.28
C ARG A 249 -16.45 21.88 -30.44
N PHE A 250 -17.22 21.77 -29.35
CA PHE A 250 -18.63 21.34 -29.43
C PHE A 250 -19.65 22.42 -29.08
N HIS A 251 -19.26 23.48 -28.39
CA HIS A 251 -20.15 24.58 -27.97
C HIS A 251 -21.50 24.07 -27.43
N PRO A 252 -21.52 23.25 -26.35
CA PRO A 252 -22.75 22.62 -25.89
C PRO A 252 -23.74 23.62 -25.32
N ASP A 253 -25.05 23.37 -25.52
CA ASP A 253 -26.14 24.18 -24.96
C ASP A 253 -26.22 23.99 -23.43
N SER A 254 -25.87 22.80 -22.95
CA SER A 254 -25.81 22.47 -21.52
C SER A 254 -24.66 21.52 -21.18
N MET A 255 -24.14 21.65 -19.98
CA MET A 255 -23.04 20.79 -19.49
C MET A 255 -23.28 20.32 -18.05
N ILE A 256 -23.06 19.04 -17.82
CA ILE A 256 -22.86 18.46 -16.48
C ILE A 256 -21.38 18.04 -16.35
N PHE A 257 -20.66 18.71 -15.47
CA PHE A 257 -19.34 18.26 -15.04
C PHE A 257 -19.52 17.26 -13.90
N VAL A 258 -18.91 16.07 -14.01
CA VAL A 258 -18.96 14.99 -13.03
C VAL A 258 -17.55 14.78 -12.47
N GLY A 259 -17.30 15.25 -11.28
CA GLY A 259 -15.95 15.20 -10.69
C GLY A 259 -15.93 15.60 -9.23
N PRO A 260 -14.76 15.53 -8.57
CA PRO A 260 -14.65 15.83 -7.16
C PRO A 260 -15.04 17.27 -6.83
N ALA A 261 -15.67 17.45 -5.66
CA ALA A 261 -15.85 18.77 -5.09
C ALA A 261 -14.50 19.29 -4.56
N GLN A 262 -14.16 20.53 -4.90
CA GLN A 262 -12.85 21.10 -4.58
C GLN A 262 -12.96 22.33 -3.70
N ALA A 263 -12.08 22.46 -2.72
CA ALA A 263 -11.88 23.70 -1.98
C ALA A 263 -11.22 24.77 -2.87
N ARG A 264 -11.45 26.05 -2.56
CA ARG A 264 -10.87 27.16 -3.33
C ARG A 264 -9.35 27.18 -3.28
N ARG A 265 -8.77 26.75 -2.18
CA ARG A 265 -7.31 26.76 -1.94
C ARG A 265 -6.95 25.80 -0.80
N PHE A 266 -5.68 25.47 -0.69
CA PHE A 266 -5.11 24.85 0.49
C PHE A 266 -4.16 25.83 1.20
N PRO A 267 -4.23 25.95 2.53
CA PRO A 267 -5.26 25.40 3.43
C PRO A 267 -6.64 26.05 3.17
N PRO A 268 -7.74 25.28 3.21
CA PRO A 268 -9.07 25.81 2.93
C PRO A 268 -9.59 26.66 4.09
N ALA A 269 -10.40 27.70 3.79
CA ALA A 269 -11.28 28.30 4.77
C ALA A 269 -12.57 27.46 4.89
N GLU A 270 -13.19 27.38 6.06
CA GLU A 270 -14.42 26.57 6.28
C GLU A 270 -15.53 26.90 5.28
N ALA A 271 -15.73 28.20 5.01
CA ALA A 271 -16.74 28.67 4.04
C ALA A 271 -16.40 28.38 2.58
N GLU A 272 -15.18 27.90 2.30
CA GLU A 272 -14.66 27.62 0.94
C GLU A 272 -14.26 26.15 0.80
N SER A 273 -14.88 25.26 1.57
CA SER A 273 -14.60 23.83 1.60
C SER A 273 -15.88 23.01 1.47
N PRO A 274 -15.83 21.83 0.82
CA PRO A 274 -16.90 20.84 0.93
C PRO A 274 -17.13 20.44 2.40
N THR A 275 -18.40 20.24 2.75
CA THR A 275 -18.82 19.93 4.15
C THR A 275 -19.50 18.57 4.28
N LYS A 276 -19.95 18.00 3.16
CA LYS A 276 -20.64 16.72 3.13
C LYS A 276 -19.69 15.55 3.29
N LYS A 277 -20.22 14.44 3.76
CA LYS A 277 -19.46 13.21 4.05
C LYS A 277 -19.91 12.08 3.13
N PRO A 278 -19.04 11.10 2.85
CA PRO A 278 -19.43 9.88 2.15
C PRO A 278 -20.66 9.21 2.80
N GLY A 279 -21.74 9.04 2.00
CA GLY A 279 -23.04 8.58 2.43
C GLY A 279 -24.14 9.66 2.45
N ASP A 280 -23.80 10.93 2.15
CA ASP A 280 -24.78 12.03 2.12
C ASP A 280 -25.52 12.12 0.77
N GLY A 281 -25.25 11.22 -0.18
CA GLY A 281 -25.89 11.19 -1.51
C GLY A 281 -25.14 11.95 -2.59
N VAL A 282 -25.84 12.21 -3.68
CA VAL A 282 -25.33 13.02 -4.80
C VAL A 282 -25.21 14.48 -4.37
N LEU A 283 -24.17 15.17 -4.81
CA LEU A 283 -23.94 16.57 -4.50
C LEU A 283 -24.10 17.43 -5.76
N LEU A 284 -24.99 18.44 -5.66
CA LEU A 284 -24.97 19.60 -6.54
C LEU A 284 -24.08 20.65 -5.91
N VAL A 285 -22.92 20.89 -6.52
CA VAL A 285 -21.89 21.74 -5.92
C VAL A 285 -21.72 23.05 -6.66
N SER A 286 -21.46 24.11 -5.90
CA SER A 286 -21.28 25.48 -6.43
C SER A 286 -20.40 26.32 -5.49
N PRO A 287 -19.85 27.45 -5.96
CA PRO A 287 -19.13 28.39 -5.10
C PRO A 287 -20.07 29.15 -4.12
N ASN A 288 -21.39 29.02 -4.30
CA ASN A 288 -22.39 29.59 -3.38
C ASN A 288 -23.53 28.57 -3.13
N PRO A 289 -23.32 27.55 -2.28
CA PRO A 289 -24.31 26.49 -2.04
C PRO A 289 -25.59 26.97 -1.30
N GLN A 290 -25.59 28.19 -0.78
CA GLN A 290 -26.75 28.79 -0.10
C GLN A 290 -27.67 29.53 -1.08
N ALA A 291 -27.23 29.78 -2.32
CA ALA A 291 -28.08 30.41 -3.32
C ALA A 291 -29.20 29.46 -3.80
N PRO A 292 -30.40 29.98 -4.11
CA PRO A 292 -31.45 29.17 -4.73
C PRO A 292 -30.95 28.53 -6.04
N LEU A 293 -31.22 27.24 -6.21
CA LEU A 293 -30.92 26.54 -7.46
C LEU A 293 -31.84 27.04 -8.57
N THR A 294 -31.27 27.30 -9.75
CA THR A 294 -32.01 27.72 -10.96
C THR A 294 -31.47 26.94 -12.16
N GLY A 295 -32.28 26.87 -13.26
CA GLY A 295 -31.87 26.18 -14.48
C GLY A 295 -31.55 24.72 -14.28
N LEU A 296 -30.48 24.22 -14.91
CA LEU A 296 -30.09 22.83 -14.90
C LEU A 296 -29.84 22.22 -13.46
N PRO A 297 -29.22 22.92 -12.52
CA PRO A 297 -29.15 22.43 -11.14
C PRO A 297 -30.52 22.18 -10.48
N ALA A 298 -31.50 23.08 -10.69
CA ALA A 298 -32.85 22.90 -10.17
C ALA A 298 -33.59 21.74 -10.86
N GLU A 299 -33.43 21.59 -12.17
CA GLU A 299 -33.96 20.45 -12.92
C GLU A 299 -33.41 19.11 -12.42
N LEU A 300 -32.12 19.02 -12.19
CA LEU A 300 -31.46 17.81 -11.64
C LEU A 300 -31.94 17.52 -10.23
N GLN A 301 -32.09 18.52 -9.38
CA GLN A 301 -32.66 18.35 -8.04
C GLN A 301 -34.10 17.83 -8.10
N GLN A 302 -34.93 18.36 -8.97
CA GLN A 302 -36.30 17.90 -9.17
C GLN A 302 -36.33 16.46 -9.71
N LEU A 303 -35.48 16.15 -10.70
CA LEU A 303 -35.35 14.79 -11.26
C LEU A 303 -34.95 13.77 -10.19
N ALA A 304 -33.92 14.07 -9.41
CA ALA A 304 -33.47 13.22 -8.30
C ALA A 304 -34.59 13.02 -7.27
N SER A 305 -35.22 14.09 -6.83
CA SER A 305 -36.29 14.05 -5.81
C SER A 305 -37.49 13.22 -6.28
N SER A 306 -37.87 13.32 -7.58
CA SER A 306 -39.00 12.57 -8.15
C SER A 306 -38.75 11.05 -8.24
N HIS A 307 -37.49 10.63 -8.18
CA HIS A 307 -37.08 9.21 -8.21
C HIS A 307 -36.52 8.74 -6.87
N GLY A 308 -36.57 9.56 -5.81
CA GLY A 308 -36.09 9.20 -4.48
C GLY A 308 -34.57 9.09 -4.35
N ILE A 309 -33.84 9.72 -5.27
CA ILE A 309 -32.37 9.77 -5.23
C ILE A 309 -31.94 10.83 -4.19
N PRO A 310 -31.15 10.47 -3.17
CA PRO A 310 -30.61 11.43 -2.21
C PRO A 310 -29.70 12.44 -2.91
N ILE A 311 -30.02 13.73 -2.75
CA ILE A 311 -29.27 14.84 -3.34
C ILE A 311 -29.18 16.02 -2.37
N ALA A 312 -27.99 16.62 -2.28
CA ALA A 312 -27.72 17.76 -1.41
C ALA A 312 -26.91 18.83 -2.15
N THR A 313 -26.85 20.03 -1.60
CA THR A 313 -25.97 21.10 -2.08
C THR A 313 -24.71 21.18 -1.24
N ASP A 314 -23.56 21.47 -1.85
CA ASP A 314 -22.31 21.69 -1.15
C ASP A 314 -21.40 22.67 -1.90
N PHE A 315 -20.30 23.07 -1.23
CA PHE A 315 -19.31 23.97 -1.83
C PHE A 315 -18.41 23.24 -2.82
N SER A 316 -18.14 23.89 -3.96
CA SER A 316 -17.00 23.59 -4.83
C SER A 316 -16.68 24.78 -5.71
N ILE A 317 -15.42 24.93 -6.06
CA ILE A 317 -15.06 25.81 -7.19
C ILE A 317 -15.45 25.13 -8.51
N PRO A 318 -15.90 25.89 -9.53
CA PRO A 318 -16.09 25.36 -10.87
C PRO A 318 -14.77 24.82 -11.43
N PRO A 319 -14.82 23.86 -12.37
CA PRO A 319 -13.62 23.49 -13.12
C PRO A 319 -13.07 24.73 -13.84
N GLN A 320 -11.80 25.04 -13.58
CA GLN A 320 -11.18 26.24 -14.14
C GLN A 320 -10.13 25.86 -15.16
N PRO A 321 -10.18 26.44 -16.37
CA PRO A 321 -9.10 26.41 -17.32
C PRO A 321 -7.92 27.30 -16.87
N PRO A 322 -6.72 27.16 -17.48
CA PRO A 322 -5.55 27.94 -17.11
C PRO A 322 -5.79 29.44 -17.35
N GLY A 323 -5.64 30.26 -16.30
CA GLY A 323 -6.00 31.67 -16.27
C GLY A 323 -5.12 32.64 -17.08
N TYR A 324 -4.43 32.18 -18.13
CA TYR A 324 -3.61 33.02 -19.01
C TYR A 324 -4.12 33.05 -20.48
N LEU A 325 -5.22 32.37 -20.76
CA LEU A 325 -5.92 32.47 -22.06
C LEU A 325 -7.34 32.93 -21.84
N PRO A 326 -7.99 33.59 -22.84
CA PRO A 326 -9.42 33.82 -22.81
C PRO A 326 -10.13 32.48 -22.72
N GLU A 327 -10.84 32.25 -21.64
CA GLU A 327 -11.55 31.00 -21.38
C GLU A 327 -12.72 30.84 -22.36
N PRO A 328 -12.94 29.64 -22.94
CA PRO A 328 -14.26 29.35 -23.47
C PRO A 328 -15.24 29.42 -22.29
N PRO A 329 -16.27 30.22 -22.35
CA PRO A 329 -17.18 30.36 -21.22
C PRO A 329 -17.89 29.01 -21.01
N LEU A 330 -18.07 28.62 -19.73
CA LEU A 330 -18.98 27.53 -19.41
C LEU A 330 -20.35 27.80 -19.99
N PRO A 331 -21.09 26.80 -20.50
CA PRO A 331 -22.45 27.00 -21.00
C PRO A 331 -23.31 27.66 -19.94
N ALA A 332 -24.24 28.52 -20.35
CA ALA A 332 -25.17 29.17 -19.43
C ALA A 332 -26.03 28.16 -18.63
N SER A 333 -26.27 26.98 -19.21
CA SER A 333 -26.89 25.85 -18.55
C SER A 333 -25.80 24.87 -18.06
N PHE A 334 -25.30 25.11 -16.85
CA PHE A 334 -24.20 24.35 -16.23
C PHE A 334 -24.60 23.75 -14.88
N ALA A 335 -24.17 22.52 -14.62
CA ALA A 335 -24.23 21.89 -13.32
C ALA A 335 -22.93 21.14 -13.02
N HIS A 336 -22.51 21.12 -11.76
CA HIS A 336 -21.43 20.27 -11.28
C HIS A 336 -22.03 19.24 -10.33
N LEU A 337 -21.93 17.96 -10.69
CA LEU A 337 -22.31 16.82 -9.88
C LEU A 337 -21.06 16.18 -9.27
N ALA A 338 -21.12 15.91 -7.98
CA ALA A 338 -20.08 15.25 -7.20
C ALA A 338 -20.67 14.19 -6.28
N ILE A 339 -19.81 13.44 -5.63
CA ILE A 339 -20.09 12.70 -4.39
C ILE A 339 -19.04 13.10 -3.36
N ALA A 340 -19.39 13.01 -2.08
CA ALA A 340 -18.48 13.39 -1.01
C ALA A 340 -17.26 12.47 -0.96
N THR A 341 -16.09 13.06 -0.73
CA THR A 341 -14.82 12.35 -0.59
C THR A 341 -14.20 12.71 0.76
N ALA A 342 -13.83 11.70 1.54
CA ALA A 342 -12.97 11.88 2.71
C ALA A 342 -11.50 11.77 2.28
N TRP A 343 -10.65 12.57 2.89
CA TRP A 343 -9.19 12.61 2.68
C TRP A 343 -8.78 12.70 1.19
N PRO A 344 -9.25 13.69 0.44
CA PRO A 344 -8.95 13.79 -0.98
C PRO A 344 -7.46 13.96 -1.25
N ALA A 345 -6.99 13.40 -2.38
CA ALA A 345 -5.59 13.37 -2.82
C ALA A 345 -4.63 12.74 -1.78
N THR A 346 -5.09 11.69 -1.11
CA THR A 346 -4.28 10.84 -0.23
C THR A 346 -4.27 9.38 -0.73
N PRO A 347 -3.33 8.55 -0.27
CA PRO A 347 -3.31 7.12 -0.64
C PRO A 347 -4.58 6.35 -0.27
N ALA A 348 -5.40 6.87 0.64
CA ALA A 348 -6.64 6.28 1.11
C ALA A 348 -7.85 7.22 1.01
N ALA A 349 -7.92 8.03 -0.02
CA ALA A 349 -9.12 8.79 -0.34
C ALA A 349 -10.35 7.87 -0.37
N MET A 350 -11.49 8.31 0.18
CA MET A 350 -12.62 7.43 0.44
C MET A 350 -13.95 8.04 -0.03
N ILE A 351 -14.77 7.21 -0.68
CA ILE A 351 -16.13 7.51 -1.14
C ILE A 351 -17.14 6.50 -0.60
N ASP A 352 -18.43 6.74 -0.81
CA ASP A 352 -19.50 5.76 -0.56
C ASP A 352 -20.01 5.15 -1.86
N SER A 353 -20.13 3.83 -1.92
CA SER A 353 -20.60 3.11 -3.11
C SER A 353 -22.07 3.35 -3.42
N GLY A 354 -22.89 3.63 -2.39
CA GLY A 354 -24.30 3.99 -2.56
C GLY A 354 -24.44 5.37 -3.21
N ASP A 355 -23.61 6.35 -2.82
CA ASP A 355 -23.58 7.67 -3.46
C ASP A 355 -23.18 7.55 -4.94
N LEU A 356 -22.20 6.70 -5.25
CA LEU A 356 -21.79 6.42 -6.63
C LEU A 356 -22.93 5.77 -7.44
N ALA A 357 -23.69 4.86 -6.82
CA ALA A 357 -24.85 4.26 -7.46
C ALA A 357 -25.94 5.30 -7.77
N HIS A 358 -26.28 6.14 -6.78
CA HIS A 358 -27.25 7.22 -6.94
C HIS A 358 -26.83 8.25 -8.01
N LEU A 359 -25.55 8.60 -8.06
CA LEU A 359 -25.00 9.47 -9.12
C LEU A 359 -25.19 8.84 -10.50
N THR A 360 -24.93 7.55 -10.63
CA THR A 360 -25.10 6.80 -11.88
C THR A 360 -26.57 6.81 -12.32
N GLU A 361 -27.51 6.50 -11.41
CA GLU A 361 -28.95 6.53 -11.67
C GLU A 361 -29.41 7.90 -12.14
N LEU A 362 -28.96 8.99 -11.50
CA LEU A 362 -29.31 10.35 -11.91
C LEU A 362 -28.81 10.69 -13.30
N LEU A 363 -27.58 10.26 -13.65
CA LEU A 363 -27.00 10.47 -14.97
C LEU A 363 -27.71 9.66 -16.06
N GLU A 364 -28.15 8.44 -15.78
CA GLU A 364 -28.98 7.62 -16.69
C GLU A 364 -30.35 8.31 -16.96
N LEU A 365 -31.05 8.71 -15.91
CA LEU A 365 -32.34 9.44 -16.02
C LEU A 365 -32.23 10.73 -16.84
N TYR A 366 -31.15 11.50 -16.61
CA TYR A 366 -30.91 12.72 -17.40
C TYR A 366 -30.60 12.42 -18.87
N SER A 367 -29.94 11.30 -19.15
CA SER A 367 -29.48 10.97 -20.51
C SER A 367 -30.58 10.51 -21.43
N ASP A 368 -31.45 9.59 -21.02
CA ASP A 368 -32.50 8.98 -21.83
C ASP A 368 -33.84 8.78 -21.13
N GLY A 369 -33.98 9.24 -19.88
CA GLY A 369 -35.19 9.13 -19.07
C GLY A 369 -35.45 7.74 -18.49
N SER A 370 -34.47 6.85 -18.54
CA SER A 370 -34.54 5.52 -17.96
C SER A 370 -33.32 5.25 -17.05
N PHE A 371 -33.42 4.29 -16.16
CA PHE A 371 -32.28 3.84 -15.41
C PHE A 371 -32.39 2.35 -15.06
N THR A 372 -31.22 1.74 -14.86
CA THR A 372 -31.09 0.39 -14.34
C THR A 372 -30.23 0.47 -13.08
N ALA A 373 -30.77 0.02 -11.95
CA ALA A 373 -30.03 0.05 -10.70
C ALA A 373 -28.62 -0.58 -10.87
N PRO A 374 -27.56 0.15 -10.56
CA PRO A 374 -26.19 -0.36 -10.74
C PRO A 374 -25.93 -1.57 -9.86
N VAL A 375 -25.20 -2.54 -10.40
CA VAL A 375 -24.81 -3.72 -9.63
C VAL A 375 -23.52 -3.39 -8.87
N LEU A 376 -23.60 -3.38 -7.54
CA LEU A 376 -22.46 -3.29 -6.66
C LEU A 376 -22.02 -4.70 -6.26
N THR A 377 -20.75 -5.02 -6.47
CA THR A 377 -20.18 -6.31 -6.06
C THR A 377 -19.17 -6.06 -4.98
N PRO A 378 -19.28 -6.74 -3.83
CA PRO A 378 -18.30 -6.61 -2.77
C PRO A 378 -16.86 -6.89 -3.24
N ILE A 379 -15.91 -6.09 -2.78
CA ILE A 379 -14.47 -6.33 -2.94
C ILE A 379 -14.05 -7.21 -1.77
N PRO A 380 -13.64 -8.47 -2.03
CA PRO A 380 -13.26 -9.35 -0.93
C PRO A 380 -12.00 -8.80 -0.24
N PRO A 381 -11.94 -8.90 1.09
CA PRO A 381 -10.73 -8.52 1.82
C PRO A 381 -9.56 -9.41 1.41
N PRO A 382 -8.31 -8.95 1.61
CA PRO A 382 -7.13 -9.76 1.34
C PRO A 382 -7.20 -11.11 2.06
N ARG A 383 -6.85 -12.19 1.34
CA ARG A 383 -6.79 -13.53 1.93
C ARG A 383 -5.36 -13.80 2.39
N LEU A 384 -5.21 -14.20 3.64
CA LEU A 384 -3.94 -14.62 4.18
C LEU A 384 -3.79 -16.13 3.98
N THR A 385 -2.93 -16.54 3.05
CA THR A 385 -2.62 -17.95 2.77
C THR A 385 -1.25 -18.32 3.33
N LEU A 386 -1.11 -19.55 3.79
CA LEU A 386 0.19 -20.10 4.14
C LEU A 386 0.85 -20.68 2.88
N PRO A 387 2.18 -20.62 2.73
CA PRO A 387 2.87 -21.18 1.57
C PRO A 387 2.76 -22.73 1.55
N ASN A 388 2.97 -23.29 0.38
CA ASN A 388 3.08 -24.74 0.26
C ASN A 388 4.42 -25.20 0.85
N ARG A 389 4.44 -26.42 1.44
CA ARG A 389 5.68 -27.00 1.93
C ARG A 389 6.56 -27.40 0.74
N PRO A 390 7.80 -26.87 0.64
CA PRO A 390 8.73 -27.27 -0.42
C PRO A 390 9.27 -28.68 -0.19
N THR A 391 9.61 -29.36 -1.27
CA THR A 391 10.25 -30.69 -1.24
C THR A 391 11.77 -30.62 -1.42
N THR A 392 12.27 -29.48 -1.85
CA THR A 392 13.69 -29.14 -2.01
C THR A 392 13.91 -27.73 -1.49
N ALA A 393 15.15 -27.37 -1.19
CA ALA A 393 15.49 -26.00 -0.76
C ALA A 393 14.94 -24.99 -1.79
N PRO A 394 14.03 -24.07 -1.39
CA PRO A 394 13.50 -23.07 -2.30
C PRO A 394 14.55 -21.95 -2.49
N PRO A 395 14.51 -21.19 -3.60
CA PRO A 395 15.39 -20.03 -3.76
C PRO A 395 15.14 -18.96 -2.70
N VAL A 396 16.20 -18.29 -2.23
CA VAL A 396 16.14 -17.18 -1.26
C VAL A 396 15.03 -16.17 -1.54
N PRO A 397 14.85 -15.65 -2.78
CA PRO A 397 13.76 -14.70 -3.05
C PRO A 397 12.35 -15.28 -2.82
N THR A 398 12.18 -16.61 -2.95
CA THR A 398 10.89 -17.27 -2.70
C THR A 398 10.63 -17.37 -1.20
N VAL A 399 11.63 -17.79 -0.42
CA VAL A 399 11.52 -17.85 1.06
C VAL A 399 11.24 -16.47 1.63
N LEU A 400 12.02 -15.49 1.19
CA LEU A 400 11.89 -14.10 1.64
C LEU A 400 10.51 -13.52 1.30
N LYS A 401 10.00 -13.77 0.09
CA LYS A 401 8.65 -13.37 -0.30
C LYS A 401 7.59 -13.98 0.61
N ASP A 402 7.63 -15.30 0.80
CA ASP A 402 6.61 -16.01 1.59
C ASP A 402 6.61 -15.56 3.06
N LEU A 403 7.79 -15.23 3.61
CA LEU A 403 7.94 -14.71 4.96
C LEU A 403 7.50 -13.24 5.07
N THR A 404 7.94 -12.37 4.17
CA THR A 404 7.58 -10.94 4.24
C THR A 404 6.10 -10.70 3.97
N GLU A 405 5.44 -11.49 3.11
CA GLU A 405 4.00 -11.44 2.90
C GLU A 405 3.18 -12.13 4.02
N SER A 406 3.84 -12.80 4.97
CA SER A 406 3.24 -13.27 6.22
C SER A 406 3.17 -12.15 7.25
N TYR A 407 1.99 -11.95 7.83
CA TYR A 407 1.73 -10.91 8.83
C TYR A 407 1.98 -11.43 10.24
N GLY A 408 2.78 -10.71 11.02
CA GLY A 408 3.14 -11.09 12.40
C GLY A 408 3.60 -9.89 13.20
N VAL A 409 2.65 -9.00 13.57
CA VAL A 409 2.94 -7.89 14.48
C VAL A 409 3.31 -8.45 15.86
N SER A 410 4.29 -7.83 16.55
CA SER A 410 4.79 -8.23 17.87
C SER A 410 3.65 -8.65 18.82
N GLY A 411 3.71 -9.88 19.33
CA GLY A 411 2.68 -10.53 20.14
C GLY A 411 1.63 -11.31 19.33
N ASN A 412 1.75 -11.38 17.99
CA ASN A 412 0.88 -12.18 17.13
C ASN A 412 1.65 -12.81 15.95
N GLU A 413 2.72 -13.51 16.23
CA GLU A 413 3.63 -14.15 15.25
C GLU A 413 3.16 -15.52 14.78
N VAL A 414 2.02 -16.01 15.26
CA VAL A 414 1.50 -17.37 14.96
C VAL A 414 1.56 -17.71 13.48
N ARG A 415 1.18 -16.77 12.61
CA ARG A 415 1.17 -16.99 11.16
C ARG A 415 2.58 -17.09 10.60
N VAL A 416 3.49 -16.24 11.03
CA VAL A 416 4.89 -16.28 10.59
C VAL A 416 5.55 -17.57 11.05
N ARG A 417 5.33 -17.96 12.31
CA ARG A 417 5.80 -19.25 12.85
C ARG A 417 5.30 -20.45 12.02
N GLU A 418 4.03 -20.45 11.62
CA GLU A 418 3.52 -21.51 10.75
C GLU A 418 4.11 -21.45 9.34
N THR A 419 4.43 -20.26 8.83
CA THR A 419 5.16 -20.09 7.57
C THR A 419 6.57 -20.64 7.68
N VAL A 420 7.32 -20.29 8.71
CA VAL A 420 8.67 -20.84 8.99
C VAL A 420 8.64 -22.37 9.06
N LYS A 421 7.70 -22.96 9.83
CA LYS A 421 7.53 -24.42 9.92
C LYS A 421 7.27 -25.09 8.56
N ARG A 422 6.59 -24.41 7.66
CA ARG A 422 6.30 -24.94 6.31
C ARG A 422 7.51 -24.83 5.38
N LEU A 423 8.31 -23.77 5.52
CA LEU A 423 9.49 -23.52 4.69
C LEU A 423 10.70 -24.35 5.13
N LEU A 424 10.76 -24.72 6.41
CA LEU A 424 11.79 -25.64 6.93
C LEU A 424 11.71 -27.02 6.25
N PRO A 425 12.86 -27.72 6.11
CA PRO A 425 12.89 -29.09 5.57
C PRO A 425 11.98 -30.04 6.36
N SER A 426 11.44 -31.04 5.69
CA SER A 426 10.45 -31.95 6.29
C SER A 426 10.99 -32.78 7.48
N TRP A 427 12.31 -32.95 7.56
CA TRP A 427 12.97 -33.63 8.68
C TRP A 427 13.12 -32.75 9.93
N ALA A 428 13.03 -31.39 9.78
CA ALA A 428 13.21 -30.45 10.88
C ALA A 428 12.11 -30.63 11.92
N LYS A 429 12.49 -31.12 13.09
CA LYS A 429 11.60 -31.24 14.25
C LYS A 429 11.77 -30.01 15.12
N THR A 430 10.79 -29.16 15.12
CA THR A 430 10.80 -27.91 15.89
C THR A 430 10.01 -28.03 17.17
N GLU A 431 10.47 -27.31 18.19
CA GLU A 431 9.77 -27.06 19.45
C GLU A 431 9.22 -25.65 19.46
N THR A 432 8.20 -25.39 20.27
CA THR A 432 7.68 -24.03 20.51
C THR A 432 7.63 -23.85 22.02
N ASN A 433 8.34 -22.85 22.55
CA ASN A 433 8.32 -22.55 23.98
C ASN A 433 7.06 -21.77 24.40
N ALA A 434 6.98 -21.39 25.67
CA ALA A 434 5.83 -20.67 26.22
C ALA A 434 5.70 -19.24 25.68
N ALA A 435 6.80 -18.59 25.28
CA ALA A 435 6.80 -17.28 24.66
C ALA A 435 6.35 -17.32 23.19
N GLY A 436 6.40 -18.52 22.58
CA GLY A 436 6.02 -18.67 21.17
C GLY A 436 7.22 -18.79 20.24
N ASP A 437 8.45 -18.76 20.73
CA ASP A 437 9.64 -18.94 19.91
C ASP A 437 9.67 -20.32 19.29
N LEU A 438 10.12 -20.40 18.04
CA LEU A 438 10.28 -21.66 17.33
C LEU A 438 11.75 -22.09 17.37
N ILE A 439 12.01 -23.30 17.82
CA ILE A 439 13.35 -23.79 18.14
C ILE A 439 13.66 -25.04 17.32
N LEU A 440 14.81 -25.05 16.64
CA LEU A 440 15.37 -26.19 15.91
C LEU A 440 16.76 -26.53 16.46
N ARG A 441 16.98 -27.79 16.92
CA ARG A 441 18.20 -28.19 17.57
C ARG A 441 18.93 -29.31 16.83
N TRP A 442 20.25 -29.20 16.81
CA TRP A 442 21.18 -30.30 16.51
C TRP A 442 22.03 -30.58 17.72
N HIS A 443 22.48 -31.81 17.83
CA HIS A 443 23.26 -32.27 18.99
C HIS A 443 24.57 -32.91 18.56
N ALA A 444 25.62 -32.63 19.29
CA ALA A 444 26.88 -33.36 19.16
C ALA A 444 26.71 -34.84 19.58
N PRO A 445 27.55 -35.76 19.09
CA PRO A 445 27.58 -37.15 19.57
C PRO A 445 27.78 -37.23 21.07
N ALA A 446 27.19 -38.25 21.68
CA ALA A 446 27.34 -38.47 23.14
C ALA A 446 28.81 -38.51 23.57
N GLY A 447 29.17 -37.74 24.61
CA GLY A 447 30.53 -37.63 25.13
C GLY A 447 31.42 -36.57 24.48
N VAL A 448 30.98 -35.95 23.39
CA VAL A 448 31.68 -34.82 22.79
C VAL A 448 31.35 -33.55 23.57
N ARG A 449 32.38 -32.87 24.10
CA ARG A 449 32.24 -31.55 24.74
C ARG A 449 32.62 -30.45 23.75
N GLU A 450 31.65 -29.70 23.31
CA GLU A 450 31.83 -28.51 22.49
C GLU A 450 30.92 -27.39 22.95
N PRO A 451 31.25 -26.11 22.63
CA PRO A 451 30.41 -24.98 23.00
C PRO A 451 29.06 -25.08 22.33
N GLY A 452 28.00 -24.72 23.05
CA GLY A 452 26.69 -24.47 22.44
C GLY A 452 26.73 -23.18 21.61
N LEU A 453 26.19 -23.25 20.43
CA LEU A 453 26.02 -22.12 19.52
C LEU A 453 24.51 -21.87 19.30
N VAL A 454 24.09 -20.65 19.45
CA VAL A 454 22.75 -20.21 19.12
C VAL A 454 22.80 -19.21 17.93
N PHE A 455 22.00 -19.41 16.94
CA PHE A 455 21.69 -18.43 15.91
C PHE A 455 20.25 -18.05 16.08
N ASP A 456 19.96 -16.79 16.27
CA ASP A 456 18.59 -16.32 16.39
C ASP A 456 18.23 -15.20 15.41
N ALA A 457 16.95 -15.11 15.10
CA ALA A 457 16.34 -14.14 14.25
C ALA A 457 14.88 -13.96 14.69
N HIS A 458 14.33 -12.76 14.60
CA HIS A 458 12.99 -12.53 15.12
C HIS A 458 11.88 -12.63 14.07
N MET A 459 10.75 -13.24 14.49
CA MET A 459 9.58 -13.45 13.63
C MET A 459 8.60 -12.27 13.66
N ASP A 460 8.72 -11.35 14.58
CA ASP A 460 7.78 -10.23 14.67
C ASP A 460 8.13 -9.05 13.74
N GLU A 461 7.25 -8.11 13.71
CA GLU A 461 7.37 -6.86 12.98
C GLU A 461 6.65 -5.75 13.74
N ILE A 462 7.07 -4.52 13.54
CA ILE A 462 6.36 -3.35 14.08
C ILE A 462 4.92 -3.27 13.54
N GLY A 463 4.04 -2.67 14.28
CA GLY A 463 2.64 -2.45 13.89
C GLY A 463 1.85 -1.74 14.98
N PHE A 464 0.59 -2.08 15.09
CA PHE A 464 -0.32 -1.46 16.05
C PHE A 464 -1.23 -2.52 16.69
N GLU A 465 -1.78 -2.18 17.86
CA GLU A 465 -2.78 -2.97 18.58
C GLU A 465 -4.05 -2.15 18.78
N VAL A 466 -5.21 -2.76 18.59
CA VAL A 466 -6.52 -2.15 18.88
C VAL A 466 -6.70 -2.01 20.39
N LYS A 467 -6.68 -0.78 20.88
CA LYS A 467 -6.83 -0.46 22.32
C LYS A 467 -8.27 -0.33 22.73
N SER A 468 -9.11 0.26 21.87
CA SER A 468 -10.54 0.42 22.11
C SER A 468 -11.30 0.64 20.82
N ILE A 469 -12.61 0.41 20.86
CA ILE A 469 -13.55 0.68 19.76
C ILE A 469 -14.49 1.79 20.24
N SER A 470 -14.47 2.92 19.55
CA SER A 470 -15.29 4.09 19.84
C SER A 470 -16.78 3.84 19.52
N PRO A 471 -17.73 4.57 20.13
CA PRO A 471 -19.16 4.41 19.85
C PRO A 471 -19.53 4.57 18.37
N ASP A 472 -18.81 5.39 17.62
CA ASP A 472 -18.97 5.63 16.18
C ASP A 472 -18.40 4.50 15.30
N GLY A 473 -17.79 3.48 15.88
CA GLY A 473 -17.19 2.34 15.16
C GLY A 473 -15.71 2.51 14.84
N THR A 474 -15.14 3.69 15.03
CA THR A 474 -13.71 3.94 14.81
C THR A 474 -12.87 3.21 15.86
N LEU A 475 -11.73 2.66 15.43
CA LEU A 475 -10.78 2.00 16.32
C LEU A 475 -9.77 3.03 16.86
N ASN A 476 -9.37 2.88 18.11
CA ASN A 476 -8.21 3.56 18.66
C ASN A 476 -7.09 2.52 18.79
N VAL A 477 -5.99 2.76 18.11
CA VAL A 477 -4.84 1.86 18.06
C VAL A 477 -3.59 2.53 18.64
N PHE A 478 -2.65 1.76 19.17
CA PHE A 478 -1.36 2.26 19.65
C PHE A 478 -0.21 1.44 19.07
N TRP A 479 0.99 2.01 19.07
CA TRP A 479 2.18 1.39 18.53
C TRP A 479 2.58 0.07 19.22
N ARG A 480 3.01 -0.88 18.38
CA ARG A 480 3.82 -2.05 18.76
C ARG A 480 5.14 -1.94 18.00
N GLY A 481 6.24 -1.63 18.70
CA GLY A 481 7.52 -1.29 18.11
C GLY A 481 7.73 0.21 17.91
N GLY A 482 8.45 0.63 16.89
CA GLY A 482 8.78 2.00 16.59
C GLY A 482 8.79 2.32 15.09
N GLY A 483 8.72 3.59 14.72
CA GLY A 483 8.72 4.03 13.32
C GLY A 483 8.30 5.49 13.19
N TYR A 484 8.22 5.97 11.95
CA TYR A 484 7.65 7.27 11.65
C TYR A 484 6.16 7.16 11.39
N LEU A 485 5.36 7.95 12.10
CA LEU A 485 3.91 7.91 12.01
C LEU A 485 3.40 8.32 10.62
N GLU A 486 4.09 9.23 9.97
CA GLU A 486 3.81 9.70 8.61
C GLU A 486 3.82 8.60 7.56
N TYR A 487 4.46 7.46 7.83
CA TYR A 487 4.40 6.30 6.94
C TYR A 487 3.06 5.55 6.98
N TYR A 488 2.20 5.87 7.94
CA TYR A 488 0.95 5.14 8.21
C TYR A 488 -0.31 6.01 8.12
N LEU A 489 -0.21 7.30 8.48
CA LEU A 489 -1.34 8.22 8.41
C LEU A 489 -1.83 8.39 6.98
N GLY A 490 -3.14 8.40 6.78
CA GLY A 490 -3.74 8.54 5.45
C GLY A 490 -3.51 7.35 4.51
N HIS A 491 -3.10 6.18 5.06
CA HIS A 491 -2.86 4.95 4.30
C HIS A 491 -3.87 3.85 4.64
N PRO A 492 -4.11 2.92 3.70
CA PRO A 492 -4.85 1.70 3.97
C PRO A 492 -4.17 0.87 5.06
N THR A 493 -4.97 0.25 5.91
CA THR A 493 -4.52 -0.63 6.99
C THR A 493 -5.26 -1.97 6.95
N LEU A 494 -4.72 -2.96 7.63
CA LEU A 494 -5.29 -4.29 7.78
C LEU A 494 -5.35 -4.66 9.25
N VAL A 495 -6.55 -4.82 9.80
CA VAL A 495 -6.77 -5.35 11.15
C VAL A 495 -6.81 -6.87 11.07
N LEU A 496 -5.92 -7.53 11.79
CA LEU A 496 -5.74 -8.98 11.80
C LEU A 496 -6.63 -9.57 12.90
N THR A 497 -7.82 -10.01 12.50
CA THR A 497 -8.81 -10.56 13.44
C THR A 497 -8.79 -12.08 13.46
N SER A 498 -9.44 -12.69 14.45
CA SER A 498 -9.63 -14.14 14.52
C SER A 498 -10.49 -14.71 13.37
N ARG A 499 -11.24 -13.86 12.66
CA ARG A 499 -12.11 -14.25 11.54
C ARG A 499 -11.49 -13.98 10.16
N GLY A 500 -10.36 -13.33 10.11
CA GLY A 500 -9.68 -12.91 8.88
C GLY A 500 -9.18 -11.48 8.97
N VAL A 501 -9.09 -10.82 7.83
CA VAL A 501 -8.57 -9.45 7.74
C VAL A 501 -9.71 -8.47 7.54
N VAL A 502 -9.71 -7.38 8.29
CA VAL A 502 -10.64 -6.26 8.14
C VAL A 502 -9.85 -5.07 7.62
N PRO A 503 -10.11 -4.60 6.38
CA PRO A 503 -9.48 -3.40 5.85
C PRO A 503 -9.93 -2.15 6.62
N GLY A 504 -9.04 -1.17 6.71
CA GLY A 504 -9.29 0.12 7.32
C GLY A 504 -8.42 1.21 6.71
N VAL A 505 -8.58 2.41 7.21
CA VAL A 505 -7.77 3.59 6.88
C VAL A 505 -7.31 4.23 8.19
N MET A 506 -6.01 4.46 8.34
CA MET A 506 -5.53 5.28 9.44
C MET A 506 -5.85 6.74 9.15
N GLU A 507 -6.68 7.34 10.02
CA GLU A 507 -7.15 8.71 9.83
C GLU A 507 -6.00 9.72 9.89
N LEU A 508 -6.13 10.78 9.11
CA LEU A 508 -5.28 11.96 9.26
C LEU A 508 -5.68 12.75 10.51
N PRO A 509 -4.74 13.41 11.19
CA PRO A 509 -5.04 14.18 12.38
C PRO A 509 -5.97 15.38 12.06
N ALA A 510 -6.87 15.72 12.96
CA ALA A 510 -7.79 16.84 12.76
C ALA A 510 -7.03 18.14 12.43
N GLY A 511 -7.43 18.81 11.35
CA GLY A 511 -6.80 20.05 10.87
C GLY A 511 -5.55 19.83 10.01
N TRP A 512 -5.32 18.61 9.52
CA TRP A 512 -4.23 18.26 8.62
C TRP A 512 -4.19 19.16 7.36
N GLU A 513 -5.33 19.58 6.87
CA GLU A 513 -5.45 20.48 5.71
C GLU A 513 -4.77 21.84 5.93
N ARG A 514 -4.59 22.23 7.20
CA ARG A 514 -4.00 23.51 7.59
C ARG A 514 -2.60 23.38 8.17
N ARG A 515 -2.31 22.26 8.83
CA ARG A 515 -1.08 22.09 9.64
C ARG A 515 -0.12 21.06 9.07
N GLY A 516 -0.52 20.31 8.03
CA GLY A 516 0.20 19.10 7.61
C GLY A 516 0.18 18.04 8.70
N LEU A 517 1.15 17.14 8.70
CA LEU A 517 1.31 16.12 9.75
C LEU A 517 2.04 16.63 11.00
N ASN A 518 2.20 17.94 11.14
CA ASN A 518 2.84 18.62 12.27
C ASN A 518 2.08 18.38 13.59
N VAL A 519 1.99 17.14 14.01
CA VAL A 519 1.39 16.74 15.29
C VAL A 519 2.50 16.18 16.15
N PRO A 520 2.82 16.81 17.30
CA PRO A 520 3.81 16.26 18.22
C PRO A 520 3.29 14.90 18.74
N PHE A 521 3.98 13.85 18.32
CA PHE A 521 3.73 12.50 18.81
C PHE A 521 4.17 12.37 20.27
N ARG A 522 3.29 11.86 21.15
CA ARG A 522 3.62 11.52 22.53
C ARG A 522 3.57 10.00 22.70
N ARG A 523 4.56 9.44 23.36
CA ARG A 523 4.57 8.02 23.70
C ARG A 523 3.29 7.66 24.46
N GLY A 524 2.55 6.66 23.96
CA GLY A 524 1.27 6.22 24.53
C GLY A 524 0.03 6.89 23.94
N GLU A 525 0.16 7.76 22.93
CA GLU A 525 -0.98 8.24 22.15
C GLU A 525 -1.61 7.12 21.32
N THR A 526 -2.91 7.25 21.10
CA THR A 526 -3.68 6.37 20.20
C THR A 526 -4.01 7.10 18.92
N PHE A 527 -4.06 6.33 17.84
CA PHE A 527 -4.43 6.81 16.51
C PHE A 527 -5.78 6.24 16.13
N ARG A 528 -6.51 6.97 15.30
CA ARG A 528 -7.84 6.55 14.86
C ARG A 528 -7.74 5.78 13.55
N VAL A 529 -8.55 4.71 13.45
CA VAL A 529 -8.66 3.89 12.23
C VAL A 529 -10.13 3.72 11.89
N ASP A 530 -10.51 4.17 10.70
CA ASP A 530 -11.84 3.95 10.14
C ASP A 530 -11.86 2.60 9.41
N VAL A 531 -12.72 1.69 9.86
CA VAL A 531 -12.97 0.39 9.21
C VAL A 531 -14.31 0.37 8.46
N GLY A 532 -14.93 1.53 8.22
CA GLY A 532 -16.23 1.67 7.57
C GLY A 532 -17.41 1.29 8.45
N ALA A 533 -17.20 1.07 9.75
CA ALA A 533 -18.29 0.81 10.69
C ALA A 533 -18.94 2.11 11.16
N SER A 534 -20.25 2.10 11.34
CA SER A 534 -21.02 3.24 11.86
C SER A 534 -21.29 3.14 13.37
N SER A 535 -20.86 2.07 14.02
CA SER A 535 -21.01 1.84 15.46
C SER A 535 -20.03 0.78 15.96
N ALA A 536 -19.73 0.83 17.27
CA ALA A 536 -18.93 -0.20 17.92
C ALA A 536 -19.53 -1.62 17.76
N ALA A 537 -20.85 -1.74 17.73
CA ALA A 537 -21.52 -3.02 17.51
C ALA A 537 -21.23 -3.56 16.09
N GLN A 538 -21.25 -2.70 15.08
CA GLN A 538 -20.94 -3.07 13.70
C GLN A 538 -19.47 -3.46 13.55
N ALA A 539 -18.52 -2.69 14.11
CA ALA A 539 -17.10 -3.05 14.07
C ALA A 539 -16.83 -4.44 14.68
N ARG A 540 -17.48 -4.74 15.84
CA ARG A 540 -17.40 -6.09 16.44
C ARG A 540 -18.07 -7.16 15.58
N ALA A 541 -19.17 -6.86 14.90
CA ALA A 541 -19.82 -7.81 13.99
C ALA A 541 -18.93 -8.16 12.79
N MET A 542 -18.09 -7.23 12.34
CA MET A 542 -17.05 -7.45 11.33
C MET A 542 -15.91 -8.35 11.84
N GLY A 543 -15.82 -8.59 13.14
CA GLY A 543 -14.84 -9.47 13.77
C GLY A 543 -13.76 -8.73 14.56
N VAL A 544 -13.78 -7.39 14.58
CA VAL A 544 -12.77 -6.60 15.31
C VAL A 544 -12.96 -6.72 16.82
N ALA A 545 -11.86 -6.96 17.52
CA ALA A 545 -11.78 -7.03 18.98
C ALA A 545 -10.65 -6.15 19.51
N VAL A 546 -10.76 -5.78 20.79
CA VAL A 546 -9.64 -5.18 21.52
C VAL A 546 -8.52 -6.23 21.64
N GLY A 547 -7.29 -5.83 21.40
CA GLY A 547 -6.13 -6.72 21.33
C GLY A 547 -5.83 -7.28 19.93
N ASP A 548 -6.70 -7.05 18.93
CA ASP A 548 -6.35 -7.39 17.55
C ASP A 548 -5.17 -6.53 17.06
N MET A 549 -4.25 -7.15 16.34
CA MET A 549 -3.12 -6.44 15.74
C MET A 549 -3.49 -5.81 14.42
N MET A 550 -2.80 -4.72 14.07
CA MET A 550 -3.02 -4.00 12.83
C MET A 550 -1.68 -3.66 12.17
N THR A 551 -1.65 -3.76 10.88
CA THR A 551 -0.50 -3.38 10.04
C THR A 551 -1.00 -2.77 8.72
N ILE A 552 -0.10 -2.52 7.77
CA ILE A 552 -0.43 -2.08 6.41
C ILE A 552 -0.35 -3.24 5.42
N PRO A 553 -0.99 -3.14 4.24
CA PRO A 553 -0.83 -4.13 3.18
C PRO A 553 0.63 -4.30 2.78
N LYS A 554 1.04 -5.54 2.49
CA LYS A 554 2.39 -5.90 2.07
C LYS A 554 2.37 -6.51 0.68
N THR A 555 3.37 -6.18 -0.12
CA THR A 555 3.62 -6.82 -1.42
C THR A 555 5.11 -6.88 -1.67
N TYR A 556 5.65 -8.08 -1.72
CA TYR A 556 7.05 -8.28 -2.13
C TYR A 556 7.25 -7.91 -3.59
N ARG A 557 8.31 -7.15 -3.87
CA ARG A 557 8.68 -6.75 -5.23
C ARG A 557 10.14 -6.92 -5.47
N SER A 558 10.46 -7.48 -6.63
CA SER A 558 11.82 -7.42 -7.14
C SER A 558 12.03 -6.06 -7.83
N LEU A 559 13.07 -5.36 -7.42
CA LEU A 559 13.61 -4.18 -8.08
C LEU A 559 14.65 -4.60 -9.12
N LEU A 560 15.49 -3.68 -9.59
CA LEU A 560 16.53 -4.04 -10.56
C LEU A 560 17.59 -4.97 -9.94
N GLY A 561 18.18 -5.79 -10.79
CA GLY A 561 19.25 -6.71 -10.38
C GLY A 561 18.80 -7.77 -9.37
N HIS A 562 19.41 -7.76 -8.21
CA HIS A 562 19.12 -8.66 -7.08
C HIS A 562 18.43 -7.95 -5.92
N VAL A 563 18.03 -6.69 -6.12
CA VAL A 563 17.41 -5.87 -5.09
C VAL A 563 15.93 -6.22 -4.96
N ALA A 564 15.44 -6.24 -3.74
CA ALA A 564 14.04 -6.51 -3.41
C ALA A 564 13.53 -5.52 -2.36
N THR A 565 12.23 -5.30 -2.38
CA THR A 565 11.54 -4.47 -1.41
C THR A 565 10.27 -5.13 -0.90
N CYS A 566 10.05 -4.99 0.38
CA CYS A 566 8.80 -5.26 1.08
C CYS A 566 8.90 -4.60 2.46
N ARG A 567 7.78 -4.49 3.15
CA ARG A 567 7.78 -4.25 4.58
C ARG A 567 8.25 -5.52 5.32
N SER A 568 8.86 -5.37 6.49
CA SER A 568 9.31 -6.46 7.37
C SER A 568 10.44 -7.31 6.79
N MET A 569 11.33 -6.71 6.01
CA MET A 569 12.64 -7.32 5.77
C MET A 569 13.38 -7.51 7.10
N ASP A 570 13.15 -6.61 8.04
CA ASP A 570 13.42 -6.70 9.47
C ASP A 570 12.34 -7.57 10.16
N ASP A 571 12.62 -8.80 10.69
CA ASP A 571 13.84 -9.59 10.43
C ASP A 571 13.54 -10.87 9.61
N ARG A 572 12.65 -10.77 8.62
CA ARG A 572 12.37 -11.90 7.71
C ARG A 572 13.60 -12.32 6.91
N VAL A 573 14.61 -11.47 6.80
CA VAL A 573 15.89 -11.81 6.19
C VAL A 573 16.66 -12.77 7.07
N GLY A 574 16.74 -12.52 8.36
CA GLY A 574 17.36 -13.44 9.31
C GLY A 574 16.64 -14.79 9.37
N ASP A 575 15.29 -14.76 9.46
CA ASP A 575 14.46 -15.97 9.33
C ASP A 575 14.80 -16.75 8.05
N THR A 576 14.93 -16.05 6.90
CA THR A 576 15.31 -16.66 5.62
C THR A 576 16.68 -17.30 5.70
N ALA A 577 17.67 -16.61 6.28
CA ALA A 577 19.03 -17.13 6.40
C ALA A 577 19.09 -18.40 7.28
N LEU A 578 18.31 -18.45 8.36
CA LEU A 578 18.21 -19.64 9.21
C LEU A 578 17.52 -20.81 8.49
N ILE A 579 16.46 -20.57 7.74
CA ILE A 579 15.78 -21.60 6.94
C ILE A 579 16.72 -22.18 5.88
N GLU A 580 17.41 -21.33 5.11
CA GLU A 580 18.39 -21.76 4.10
C GLU A 580 19.55 -22.54 4.73
N ALA A 581 20.05 -22.06 5.87
CA ALA A 581 21.08 -22.76 6.62
C ALA A 581 20.60 -24.14 7.12
N ALA A 582 19.35 -24.27 7.57
CA ALA A 582 18.79 -25.56 7.98
C ALA A 582 18.73 -26.56 6.81
N TRP A 583 18.32 -26.11 5.60
CA TRP A 583 18.35 -26.93 4.40
C TRP A 583 19.78 -27.40 4.05
N ALA A 584 20.78 -26.53 4.22
CA ALA A 584 22.17 -26.82 3.89
C ALA A 584 22.86 -27.74 4.91
N LEU A 585 22.57 -27.58 6.20
CA LEU A 585 23.13 -28.42 7.26
C LEU A 585 22.60 -29.84 7.23
N GLY A 586 21.31 -30.00 6.95
CA GLY A 586 20.69 -31.32 6.85
C GLY A 586 20.48 -32.03 8.21
N PRO A 587 19.83 -33.22 8.17
CA PRO A 587 19.53 -33.99 9.40
C PRO A 587 20.75 -34.66 10.05
N ASP A 588 21.80 -34.89 9.27
CA ASP A 588 23.01 -35.62 9.72
C ASP A 588 24.11 -34.67 10.23
N PHE A 589 23.76 -33.43 10.52
CA PHE A 589 24.67 -32.47 11.13
C PHE A 589 24.76 -32.73 12.64
N HIS A 590 25.98 -32.88 13.16
CA HIS A 590 26.26 -33.37 14.52
C HIS A 590 27.12 -32.40 15.32
N ARG A 591 26.55 -31.22 15.65
CA ARG A 591 27.13 -30.26 16.59
C ARG A 591 26.06 -29.70 17.52
N ASN A 592 26.45 -29.08 18.63
CA ASN A 592 25.54 -28.39 19.54
C ASN A 592 25.18 -27.02 18.95
N VAL A 593 24.21 -27.02 18.04
CA VAL A 593 23.71 -25.81 17.36
C VAL A 593 22.20 -25.73 17.54
N THR A 594 21.72 -24.55 17.87
CA THR A 594 20.31 -24.24 18.00
C THR A 594 19.99 -23.05 17.11
N PHE A 595 18.95 -23.18 16.28
CA PHE A 595 18.31 -22.04 15.61
C PHE A 595 17.05 -21.68 16.37
N VAL A 596 16.90 -20.40 16.66
CA VAL A 596 15.75 -19.84 17.37
C VAL A 596 15.13 -18.76 16.50
N PHE A 597 13.83 -18.89 16.24
CA PHE A 597 13.03 -17.87 15.62
C PHE A 597 12.24 -17.22 16.75
N THR A 598 12.67 -16.05 17.17
CA THR A 598 12.18 -15.37 18.38
C THR A 598 10.91 -14.57 18.12
N THR A 599 10.27 -14.17 19.19
CA THR A 599 9.05 -13.35 19.21
C THR A 599 9.30 -12.04 19.96
N GLU A 600 8.48 -11.01 19.70
CA GLU A 600 8.45 -9.77 20.48
C GLU A 600 9.80 -9.07 20.64
N GLU A 601 10.68 -9.12 19.63
CA GLU A 601 11.95 -8.38 19.58
C GLU A 601 11.68 -6.87 19.61
N GLU A 602 10.81 -6.40 18.73
CA GLU A 602 10.49 -5.00 18.42
C GLU A 602 9.91 -4.21 19.63
N ILE A 603 9.49 -4.90 20.67
CA ILE A 603 8.88 -4.29 21.85
C ILE A 603 9.69 -4.53 23.15
N GLY A 604 10.80 -5.27 23.07
CA GLY A 604 11.67 -5.42 24.24
C GLY A 604 12.53 -6.67 24.32
N LEU A 605 12.75 -7.42 23.23
CA LEU A 605 13.52 -8.68 23.16
C LEU A 605 12.89 -9.80 24.03
N ASP A 606 11.55 -9.79 24.19
CA ASP A 606 10.89 -10.62 25.22
C ASP A 606 11.00 -12.12 24.91
N GLY A 607 10.93 -12.54 23.64
CA GLY A 607 11.11 -13.93 23.22
C GLY A 607 12.53 -14.41 23.47
N ALA A 608 13.53 -13.68 23.01
CA ALA A 608 14.94 -14.02 23.25
C ALA A 608 15.28 -14.08 24.75
N ALA A 609 14.72 -13.15 25.54
CA ALA A 609 14.90 -13.15 26.99
C ALA A 609 14.26 -14.38 27.65
N ALA A 610 13.08 -14.81 27.21
CA ALA A 610 12.41 -16.01 27.68
C ALA A 610 13.20 -17.26 27.30
N PHE A 611 13.64 -17.37 26.04
CA PHE A 611 14.46 -18.50 25.59
C PHE A 611 15.80 -18.58 26.37
N ALA A 612 16.52 -17.47 26.52
CA ALA A 612 17.78 -17.43 27.25
C ALA A 612 17.60 -17.83 28.73
N ALA A 613 16.51 -17.42 29.36
CA ALA A 613 16.16 -17.81 30.72
C ALA A 613 15.85 -19.31 30.85
N ASP A 614 15.14 -19.89 29.89
CA ASP A 614 14.83 -21.33 29.85
C ASP A 614 16.10 -22.15 29.64
N GLU A 615 17.02 -21.74 28.76
CA GLU A 615 18.30 -22.40 28.57
C GLU A 615 19.17 -22.36 29.85
N ALA A 616 19.19 -21.21 30.55
CA ALA A 616 19.90 -21.07 31.82
C ALA A 616 19.33 -21.97 32.93
N LYS A 617 18.01 -22.05 33.02
CA LYS A 617 17.30 -22.92 33.99
C LYS A 617 17.63 -24.41 33.78
N GLU A 618 17.80 -24.82 32.53
CA GLU A 618 18.10 -26.18 32.14
C GLU A 618 19.62 -26.46 32.03
N HIS A 619 20.46 -25.49 32.41
CA HIS A 619 21.94 -25.58 32.33
C HIS A 619 22.48 -25.88 30.92
N ARG A 620 21.85 -25.23 29.90
CA ARG A 620 22.21 -25.36 28.50
C ARG A 620 22.64 -24.02 27.90
N GLU A 621 23.11 -23.10 28.71
CA GLU A 621 23.49 -21.77 28.26
C GLU A 621 24.46 -21.84 27.07
N PRO A 622 24.20 -21.13 25.97
CA PRO A 622 25.10 -21.09 24.83
C PRO A 622 26.36 -20.33 25.22
N ARG A 623 27.51 -20.74 24.68
CA ARG A 623 28.73 -19.96 24.81
C ARG A 623 28.76 -18.78 23.84
N TYR A 624 28.21 -18.97 22.67
CA TYR A 624 28.14 -17.95 21.65
C TYR A 624 26.72 -17.85 21.09
N VAL A 625 26.30 -16.64 20.92
CA VAL A 625 25.08 -16.28 20.19
C VAL A 625 25.49 -15.54 18.93
N PHE A 626 24.80 -15.76 17.84
CA PHE A 626 24.86 -15.03 16.60
C PHE A 626 23.46 -14.48 16.36
N ALA A 627 23.18 -13.35 17.01
CA ALA A 627 21.93 -12.66 16.75
C ALA A 627 22.00 -12.09 15.32
N ILE A 628 21.04 -12.48 14.50
CA ILE A 628 20.91 -12.04 13.13
C ILE A 628 19.86 -10.96 13.14
N ASP A 629 20.22 -9.77 12.65
CA ASP A 629 19.33 -8.64 12.64
C ASP A 629 19.82 -7.58 11.64
N THR A 630 18.97 -6.67 11.24
CA THR A 630 19.27 -5.68 10.21
C THR A 630 20.49 -4.83 10.53
N PHE A 631 21.37 -4.62 9.57
CA PHE A 631 22.34 -3.51 9.63
C PHE A 631 21.74 -2.33 8.89
N VAL A 632 21.11 -1.43 9.64
CA VAL A 632 20.53 -0.22 9.03
C VAL A 632 21.65 0.57 8.39
N THR A 633 21.58 0.73 7.06
CA THR A 633 22.67 1.35 6.29
C THR A 633 22.38 2.79 5.93
N SER A 634 23.45 3.60 5.89
CA SER A 634 23.43 4.97 5.34
C SER A 634 23.58 5.02 3.82
N ASP A 635 23.47 3.91 3.13
CA ASP A 635 23.47 3.80 1.66
C ASP A 635 22.16 4.32 1.05
N SER A 636 21.88 5.60 1.27
CA SER A 636 20.69 6.32 0.82
C SER A 636 21.02 7.80 0.64
N PRO A 637 20.39 8.50 -0.32
CA PRO A 637 20.62 9.94 -0.52
C PRO A 637 20.09 10.81 0.64
N LEU A 638 19.23 10.25 1.49
CA LEU A 638 18.64 10.97 2.63
C LEU A 638 19.41 10.80 3.93
N GLU A 639 20.39 9.86 3.99
CA GLU A 639 21.08 9.51 5.20
C GLU A 639 22.48 10.18 5.31
N SER A 640 22.87 10.45 6.55
CA SER A 640 24.22 10.92 6.84
C SER A 640 25.21 9.75 6.81
N LYS A 641 26.30 9.89 6.04
CA LYS A 641 27.36 8.88 5.97
C LYS A 641 28.34 8.94 7.16
N ARG A 642 27.87 9.33 8.33
CA ARG A 642 28.68 9.40 9.55
C ARG A 642 29.10 8.05 10.09
N PHE A 643 28.24 7.06 9.97
CA PHE A 643 28.43 5.65 10.37
C PHE A 643 27.45 4.78 9.57
N ALA A 644 27.42 3.49 9.81
CA ALA A 644 26.55 2.57 9.10
C ALA A 644 26.80 2.50 7.58
N ASP A 645 28.04 2.63 7.16
CA ASP A 645 28.45 2.67 5.75
C ASP A 645 28.66 1.25 5.21
N ALA A 646 27.60 0.48 5.08
CA ALA A 646 27.56 -0.83 4.41
C ALA A 646 26.71 -0.76 3.16
N LEU A 647 27.23 -1.18 2.01
CA LEU A 647 26.55 -1.07 0.71
C LEU A 647 25.73 -2.32 0.41
N LEU A 648 24.56 -2.14 -0.19
CA LEU A 648 23.76 -3.25 -0.71
C LEU A 648 24.53 -4.03 -1.77
N GLY A 649 24.42 -5.37 -1.73
CA GLY A 649 25.07 -6.28 -2.68
C GLY A 649 26.56 -6.53 -2.44
N HIS A 650 27.13 -6.04 -1.34
CA HIS A 650 28.55 -6.19 -1.02
C HIS A 650 28.80 -7.23 0.09
N GLY A 651 27.79 -8.00 0.45
CA GLY A 651 27.87 -9.10 1.40
C GLY A 651 27.25 -8.80 2.76
N PHE A 652 27.08 -9.85 3.55
CA PHE A 652 26.57 -9.72 4.91
C PHE A 652 27.47 -8.82 5.78
N VAL A 653 26.95 -8.36 6.90
CA VAL A 653 27.67 -7.43 7.80
C VAL A 653 27.91 -8.06 9.15
N VAL A 654 29.13 -7.93 9.68
CA VAL A 654 29.40 -8.10 11.11
C VAL A 654 28.99 -6.80 11.83
N ARG A 655 27.91 -6.85 12.61
CA ARG A 655 27.43 -5.72 13.43
C ARG A 655 28.37 -5.55 14.62
N ALA A 656 29.50 -4.88 14.40
CA ALA A 656 30.56 -4.81 15.41
C ALA A 656 30.16 -3.98 16.63
N VAL A 657 29.34 -2.95 16.43
CA VAL A 657 28.80 -2.08 17.49
C VAL A 657 27.40 -1.64 17.09
N ASP A 658 26.46 -1.77 17.99
CA ASP A 658 25.12 -1.20 17.92
C ASP A 658 24.68 -0.64 19.29
N ASN A 659 23.38 -0.34 19.48
CA ASN A 659 22.89 0.25 20.72
C ASN A 659 22.83 -0.75 21.89
N SER A 660 22.83 -2.05 21.62
CA SER A 660 22.64 -3.11 22.59
C SER A 660 23.89 -3.97 22.83
N ASN A 661 24.81 -4.01 21.85
CA ASN A 661 25.96 -4.91 21.88
C ASN A 661 27.24 -4.28 21.31
N ILE A 662 28.38 -4.72 21.85
CA ILE A 662 29.71 -4.47 21.29
C ILE A 662 30.41 -5.82 21.16
N VAL A 663 30.57 -6.28 19.93
CA VAL A 663 31.25 -7.56 19.65
C VAL A 663 32.72 -7.45 20.05
N PRO A 664 33.27 -8.36 20.89
CA PRO A 664 34.69 -8.37 21.20
C PRO A 664 35.53 -8.41 19.92
N LEU A 665 36.40 -7.44 19.74
CA LEU A 665 37.17 -7.22 18.52
C LEU A 665 37.88 -8.49 17.97
N PRO A 666 38.48 -9.36 18.78
CA PRO A 666 39.09 -10.61 18.30
C PRO A 666 38.05 -11.55 17.62
N LEU A 667 36.80 -11.57 18.12
CA LEU A 667 35.73 -12.41 17.59
C LEU A 667 35.15 -11.81 16.30
N ALA A 668 34.98 -10.48 16.24
CA ALA A 668 34.61 -9.81 15.00
C ALA A 668 35.61 -10.11 13.87
N TRP A 669 36.92 -9.98 14.15
CA TRP A 669 37.98 -10.34 13.20
C TRP A 669 38.01 -11.83 12.87
N ARG A 670 37.66 -12.68 13.81
CA ARG A 670 37.56 -14.12 13.56
C ARG A 670 36.44 -14.40 12.53
N MET A 671 35.25 -13.80 12.69
CA MET A 671 34.14 -13.94 11.77
C MET A 671 34.52 -13.42 10.37
N ILE A 672 35.15 -12.26 10.29
CA ILE A 672 35.61 -11.67 9.01
C ILE A 672 36.64 -12.59 8.32
N ARG A 673 37.59 -13.15 9.04
CA ARG A 673 38.59 -14.13 8.50
C ARG A 673 37.89 -15.40 8.03
N LEU A 674 36.92 -15.89 8.78
CA LEU A 674 36.16 -17.09 8.44
C LEU A 674 35.37 -16.88 7.12
N ALA A 675 34.71 -15.76 6.99
CA ALA A 675 33.98 -15.38 5.77
C ALA A 675 34.94 -15.30 4.56
N ARG A 676 36.05 -14.59 4.71
CA ARG A 676 37.05 -14.43 3.64
C ARG A 676 37.68 -15.75 3.21
N ALA A 677 37.99 -16.64 4.16
CA ALA A 677 38.52 -17.97 3.86
C ALA A 677 37.54 -18.83 3.03
N ASN A 678 36.24 -18.62 3.22
CA ASN A 678 35.18 -19.31 2.50
C ASN A 678 34.66 -18.51 1.28
N LYS A 679 35.34 -17.44 0.89
CA LYS A 679 34.96 -16.57 -0.24
C LYS A 679 33.52 -16.05 -0.14
N ILE A 680 33.10 -15.69 1.08
CA ILE A 680 31.83 -15.05 1.34
C ILE A 680 32.08 -13.54 1.45
N PRO A 681 31.45 -12.71 0.64
CA PRO A 681 31.55 -11.26 0.75
C PRO A 681 31.12 -10.82 2.17
N VAL A 682 31.89 -9.95 2.79
CA VAL A 682 31.67 -9.51 4.17
C VAL A 682 32.04 -8.05 4.35
N GLN A 683 31.16 -7.34 5.01
CA GLN A 683 31.34 -5.98 5.49
C GLN A 683 31.32 -5.98 7.04
N TYR A 684 31.67 -4.87 7.65
CA TYR A 684 31.62 -4.70 9.10
C TYR A 684 31.53 -3.23 9.46
N GLY A 685 30.85 -2.93 10.55
CA GLY A 685 30.68 -1.51 10.92
C GLY A 685 29.89 -1.31 12.20
N VAL A 686 29.46 -0.06 12.34
CA VAL A 686 28.66 0.45 13.45
C VAL A 686 27.29 0.86 12.90
N THR A 687 26.22 0.47 13.56
CA THR A 687 24.85 0.84 13.17
C THR A 687 24.03 1.30 14.39
N GLY A 688 22.81 1.77 14.16
CA GLY A 688 21.81 2.03 15.19
C GLY A 688 20.86 0.82 15.36
N GLY A 689 20.02 0.86 16.37
CA GLY A 689 19.12 -0.25 16.76
C GLY A 689 19.76 -1.19 17.76
N GLY A 690 18.98 -2.13 18.30
CA GLY A 690 19.43 -3.20 19.16
C GLY A 690 19.43 -4.54 18.41
N ASN A 691 19.55 -5.65 19.15
CA ASN A 691 19.36 -7.02 18.66
C ASN A 691 19.13 -7.99 19.83
N ASP A 692 18.57 -9.14 19.54
CA ASP A 692 18.22 -10.19 20.49
C ASP A 692 19.42 -10.74 21.31
N GLY A 693 20.63 -10.63 20.78
CA GLY A 693 21.86 -11.11 21.44
C GLY A 693 22.08 -10.50 22.82
N ALA A 694 21.59 -9.28 23.05
CA ALA A 694 21.68 -8.61 24.35
C ALA A 694 20.97 -9.38 25.47
N ALA A 695 19.92 -10.11 25.18
CA ALA A 695 19.19 -10.91 26.17
C ALA A 695 19.99 -12.07 26.76
N TYR A 696 20.99 -12.58 26.04
CA TYR A 696 21.81 -13.73 26.45
C TYR A 696 23.04 -13.34 27.27
N LEU A 697 23.49 -12.08 27.16
CA LEU A 697 24.76 -11.63 27.77
C LEU A 697 24.77 -11.84 29.29
N ARG A 698 23.62 -11.62 29.96
CA ARG A 698 23.48 -11.80 31.40
C ARG A 698 23.70 -13.24 31.88
N TYR A 699 23.55 -14.22 30.97
CA TYR A 699 23.74 -15.64 31.25
C TYR A 699 25.13 -16.15 30.82
N GLY A 700 26.04 -15.23 30.47
CA GLY A 700 27.44 -15.55 30.18
C GLY A 700 27.75 -15.90 28.73
N ALA A 701 26.77 -15.80 27.84
CA ALA A 701 26.99 -15.90 26.40
C ALA A 701 27.75 -14.69 25.87
N ILE A 702 28.39 -14.85 24.71
CA ILE A 702 28.99 -13.75 23.95
C ILE A 702 28.24 -13.66 22.64
N ASP A 703 27.65 -12.51 22.38
CA ASP A 703 27.00 -12.26 21.09
C ASP A 703 28.05 -11.82 20.06
N VAL A 704 27.98 -12.44 18.86
CA VAL A 704 28.73 -12.09 17.66
C VAL A 704 27.72 -11.72 16.60
N ALA A 705 27.15 -10.53 16.73
CA ALA A 705 26.01 -10.09 15.94
C ALA A 705 26.31 -10.04 14.43
N LEU A 706 25.42 -10.58 13.64
CA LEU A 706 25.46 -10.63 12.19
C LEU A 706 24.27 -9.86 11.61
N GLY A 707 24.39 -9.38 10.39
CA GLY A 707 23.30 -8.71 9.74
C GLY A 707 23.51 -8.57 8.23
N TRP A 708 22.67 -7.79 7.62
CA TRP A 708 22.71 -7.43 6.19
C TRP A 708 22.42 -5.95 6.02
N PRO A 709 22.96 -5.28 4.98
CA PRO A 709 22.64 -3.89 4.73
C PRO A 709 21.16 -3.75 4.34
N MET A 710 20.45 -2.83 5.00
CA MET A 710 19.06 -2.53 4.68
C MET A 710 18.84 -1.02 4.64
N ARG A 711 18.14 -0.53 3.60
CA ARG A 711 17.68 0.85 3.47
C ARG A 711 16.26 0.97 4.03
N TYR A 712 15.92 2.16 4.53
CA TYR A 712 14.57 2.56 4.92
C TYR A 712 13.96 1.69 6.02
N SER A 713 14.76 1.31 7.02
CA SER A 713 14.34 0.50 8.17
C SER A 713 13.07 1.04 8.83
N HIS A 714 12.18 0.13 9.25
CA HIS A 714 10.88 0.39 9.88
C HIS A 714 9.93 1.21 8.99
N SER A 715 10.03 1.04 7.67
CA SER A 715 9.19 1.71 6.68
C SER A 715 8.24 0.74 5.96
N PRO A 716 7.28 1.24 5.20
CA PRO A 716 6.42 0.42 4.34
C PRO A 716 7.16 -0.34 3.23
N ALA A 717 8.37 0.08 2.86
CA ALA A 717 9.11 -0.49 1.75
C ALA A 717 10.62 -0.51 2.04
N GLU A 718 11.04 -1.40 2.90
CA GLU A 718 12.45 -1.70 3.19
C GLU A 718 13.12 -2.33 1.97
N VAL A 719 14.41 -2.03 1.75
CA VAL A 719 15.14 -2.45 0.55
C VAL A 719 16.40 -3.22 0.92
N VAL A 720 16.55 -4.40 0.33
CA VAL A 720 17.67 -5.34 0.54
C VAL A 720 18.20 -5.89 -0.78
N ASP A 721 19.44 -6.39 -0.77
CA ASP A 721 19.97 -7.20 -1.88
C ASP A 721 19.96 -8.68 -1.49
N THR A 722 19.34 -9.52 -2.29
CA THR A 722 19.18 -10.96 -2.00
C THR A 722 20.51 -11.72 -1.97
N ARG A 723 21.59 -11.19 -2.58
CA ARG A 723 22.94 -11.77 -2.50
C ARG A 723 23.53 -11.61 -1.10
N ASP A 724 23.19 -10.55 -0.39
CA ASP A 724 23.64 -10.35 1.01
C ASP A 724 22.93 -11.36 1.92
N VAL A 725 21.65 -11.67 1.65
CA VAL A 725 20.88 -12.71 2.33
C VAL A 725 21.51 -14.10 2.09
N GLU A 726 21.85 -14.41 0.84
CA GLU A 726 22.57 -15.65 0.50
C GLU A 726 23.93 -15.73 1.21
N GLY A 727 24.66 -14.60 1.27
CA GLY A 727 25.92 -14.49 2.00
C GLY A 727 25.75 -14.77 3.49
N LEU A 728 24.70 -14.23 4.09
CA LEU A 728 24.33 -14.42 5.49
C LEU A 728 23.99 -15.90 5.79
N ALA A 729 23.16 -16.53 4.96
CA ALA A 729 22.86 -17.96 5.09
C ALA A 729 24.12 -18.83 5.01
N ARG A 730 25.01 -18.54 4.07
CA ARG A 730 26.28 -19.26 3.89
C ARG A 730 27.21 -19.09 5.08
N ILE A 731 27.35 -17.90 5.65
CA ILE A 731 28.21 -17.70 6.84
C ILE A 731 27.62 -18.37 8.07
N THR A 732 26.30 -18.43 8.20
CA THR A 732 25.61 -19.18 9.27
C THR A 732 25.99 -20.67 9.21
N VAL A 733 25.97 -21.29 8.03
CA VAL A 733 26.41 -22.69 7.83
C VAL A 733 27.87 -22.86 8.19
N VAL A 734 28.76 -22.00 7.70
CA VAL A 734 30.19 -22.05 7.96
C VAL A 734 30.50 -21.87 9.44
N ALA A 735 29.82 -20.91 10.09
CA ALA A 735 30.00 -20.70 11.54
C ALA A 735 29.48 -21.90 12.36
N ALA A 736 28.34 -22.48 11.97
CA ALA A 736 27.83 -23.71 12.59
C ALA A 736 28.84 -24.86 12.52
N HIS A 737 29.58 -25.00 11.42
CA HIS A 737 30.63 -26.03 11.26
C HIS A 737 31.93 -25.69 12.00
N ASP A 738 32.43 -24.45 11.88
CA ASP A 738 33.85 -24.14 12.17
C ASP A 738 34.06 -23.26 13.42
N TRP A 739 32.98 -22.67 13.96
CA TRP A 739 33.12 -21.85 15.18
C TRP A 739 33.25 -22.71 16.42
N ARG A 740 34.39 -22.56 17.11
CA ARG A 740 34.75 -23.38 18.30
C ARG A 740 35.21 -22.51 19.45
#